data_b0a5f75a7a5aaddead698e39969d78ec
#
_entry.id   b0a5f75a7a5aaddead698e39969d78ec
#
_cell.length_a   1.000
_cell.length_b   1.000
_cell.length_c   1.000
_cell.angle_alpha   90.00
_cell.angle_beta   90.00
_cell.angle_gamma   90.00
#
_symmetry.space_group_name_H-M   'P 1'
#
loop_
_entity.id
_entity.type
_entity.pdbx_description
1 polymer ?
#
loop_
_entity_poly.entity_id
_entity_poly.type
_entity_poly.pdbx_seq_one_letter_code
_entity_poly.pdbx_strand_id
1 'polypeptide(L)'
;AEVEARPGETIWRVAQRRGIEIPHLCYSPEPGYRADGNCRACMVEIEGERVLAASCIRKPTNGMRVNTLSDRAVSARRGVFELLLADQPDREQAHEYDSTFWSWAGKLDLTNSRFPAGGAPAPDPSHPAMRVFLDACIHCNLCVRACREVQVNDVIGMAYRGHQAKIVFDFDDPMGESTCVACGECVQACPTGALMEATRVDADGVDKREPLDNVDSVCPYCGVGCQITYRTRHNRIVVVEGRNGPANEKRLCVKGRFGFDYVNHPHRLSEPLIRREDAPKDASTEIDPANPYTHFRTATWDEALDFAAAGLRRIRDRDGGRALAGFGSAKGSNEEAYLVQKLVRTGFGTNNVDHCTRLCHASSVAALLEGIGSGAVTAPFMACKDAEVIMVIGANPIENHPVAATYFKQAAQRGAKLIVIDPRGTALKRYASHMLVFRPGTDVALLNALINVIIREELYDSAYIERFTEGFENLRKRIAPFTPEAMAPICGVDAETLTAVARAYATSAASIVFWGMGISQHVHGTDNARCLIALATITGQVGRPGTGLHPLRGQNNVQGASDAGLIPMVYPDYQAVGDENVRAKFEDAWGTPLDPNAGLTVVEIMDAANAGKIKGMYVMGENPAMSDPDLQHARAALAKLEHLVVQDLFLTETAVHADVVLPASAWPEKDGTVTNTNRQVQMGRQALIVPGEARQDWWIIQEIAKRMGLKWQYTHPRDVYREMASVMPSLDNISWERLDAESSVTYPCDGPDEAGHEIVFGDGFPTASGRARLVPTEVLPPD
;
A
#
# COMPACT_ATOMS: atom_id res chain seq x y z
N ALA A 1 5.44 27.53 -35.17
CA ALA A 1 6.71 27.30 -34.50
C ALA A 1 7.30 25.99 -35.00
N GLU A 2 8.61 25.91 -35.17
CA GLU A 2 9.34 24.68 -35.46
C GLU A 2 9.58 23.95 -34.11
N VAL A 3 9.35 22.65 -34.12
CA VAL A 3 9.40 21.87 -32.88
C VAL A 3 10.02 20.50 -33.15
N GLU A 4 10.99 20.10 -32.36
CA GLU A 4 11.54 18.76 -32.38
C GLU A 4 10.64 17.80 -31.58
N ALA A 5 10.21 16.70 -32.20
CA ALA A 5 9.43 15.64 -31.55
C ALA A 5 10.37 14.66 -30.89
N ARG A 6 10.01 14.21 -29.69
CA ARG A 6 10.72 13.14 -28.97
C ARG A 6 10.38 11.77 -29.60
N PRO A 7 11.26 10.77 -29.48
CA PRO A 7 10.95 9.42 -29.93
C PRO A 7 9.62 8.90 -29.38
N GLY A 8 8.75 8.42 -30.29
CA GLY A 8 7.44 7.88 -29.91
C GLY A 8 6.31 8.89 -29.68
N GLU A 9 6.58 10.21 -29.62
CA GLU A 9 5.52 11.22 -29.45
C GLU A 9 4.54 11.23 -30.63
N THR A 10 3.26 11.45 -30.30
CA THR A 10 2.22 11.76 -31.28
C THR A 10 2.09 13.27 -31.47
N ILE A 11 1.43 13.71 -32.55
CA ILE A 11 1.15 15.14 -32.78
C ILE A 11 0.45 15.77 -31.59
N TRP A 12 -0.49 15.06 -30.96
CA TRP A 12 -1.21 15.53 -29.76
C TRP A 12 -0.26 15.78 -28.59
N ARG A 13 0.67 14.86 -28.31
CA ARG A 13 1.66 15.03 -27.22
C ARG A 13 2.62 16.18 -27.47
N VAL A 14 3.07 16.35 -28.71
CA VAL A 14 3.90 17.51 -29.09
C VAL A 14 3.14 18.82 -28.90
N ALA A 15 1.86 18.89 -29.30
CA ALA A 15 0.99 20.03 -29.11
C ALA A 15 0.81 20.35 -27.60
N GLN A 16 0.47 19.34 -26.79
CA GLN A 16 0.32 19.48 -25.33
C GLN A 16 1.59 20.05 -24.67
N ARG A 17 2.76 19.52 -25.02
CA ARG A 17 4.06 19.98 -24.50
C ARG A 17 4.35 21.44 -24.88
N ARG A 18 3.73 21.94 -25.94
CA ARG A 18 3.82 23.32 -26.38
C ARG A 18 2.68 24.23 -25.92
N GLY A 19 1.81 23.73 -25.02
CA GLY A 19 0.66 24.47 -24.52
C GLY A 19 -0.46 24.67 -25.56
N ILE A 20 -0.45 23.87 -26.65
CA ILE A 20 -1.52 23.90 -27.66
C ILE A 20 -2.58 22.88 -27.31
N GLU A 21 -3.77 23.34 -26.98
CA GLU A 21 -4.91 22.49 -26.66
C GLU A 21 -5.55 21.89 -27.91
N ILE A 22 -5.65 20.57 -27.96
CA ILE A 22 -6.39 19.82 -28.96
C ILE A 22 -7.44 18.96 -28.25
N PRO A 23 -8.74 19.03 -28.63
CA PRO A 23 -9.76 18.20 -28.02
C PRO A 23 -9.44 16.71 -28.10
N HIS A 24 -9.78 15.97 -27.06
CA HIS A 24 -9.63 14.51 -27.01
C HIS A 24 -10.67 13.91 -26.09
N LEU A 25 -11.23 12.75 -26.45
CA LEU A 25 -12.26 12.04 -25.66
C LEU A 25 -11.93 10.56 -25.52
N CYS A 26 -11.45 9.88 -26.57
CA CYS A 26 -11.06 8.47 -26.52
C CYS A 26 -9.57 8.24 -26.17
N TYR A 27 -8.86 9.28 -25.86
CA TYR A 27 -7.46 9.24 -25.47
C TYR A 27 -7.26 9.85 -24.10
N SER A 28 -6.53 9.17 -23.24
CA SER A 28 -6.03 9.69 -21.97
C SER A 28 -4.50 9.79 -22.05
N PRO A 29 -3.90 10.92 -21.66
CA PRO A 29 -2.44 11.05 -21.57
C PRO A 29 -1.82 10.30 -20.39
N GLU A 30 -2.65 9.75 -19.50
CA GLU A 30 -2.23 9.10 -18.27
C GLU A 30 -1.47 7.79 -18.53
N PRO A 31 -0.65 7.33 -17.56
CA PRO A 31 0.10 6.09 -17.69
C PRO A 31 -0.80 4.88 -17.97
N GLY A 32 -0.35 4.01 -18.86
CA GLY A 32 -1.04 2.77 -19.20
C GLY A 32 -2.13 2.88 -20.27
N TYR A 33 -2.52 4.09 -20.70
CA TYR A 33 -3.52 4.29 -21.75
C TYR A 33 -2.88 4.48 -23.12
N ARG A 34 -3.23 3.63 -24.06
CA ARG A 34 -2.91 3.82 -25.47
C ARG A 34 -4.00 4.62 -26.20
N ALA A 35 -3.67 5.22 -27.32
CA ALA A 35 -4.65 5.92 -28.17
C ALA A 35 -5.31 4.94 -29.15
N ASP A 36 -6.65 5.04 -29.29
CA ASP A 36 -7.42 4.28 -30.29
C ASP A 36 -7.78 5.11 -31.53
N GLY A 37 -7.88 6.43 -31.38
CA GLY A 37 -8.23 7.35 -32.47
C GLY A 37 -9.66 7.20 -32.98
N ASN A 38 -10.59 6.57 -32.21
CA ASN A 38 -11.93 6.24 -32.67
C ASN A 38 -12.92 7.42 -32.57
N CYS A 39 -12.82 8.32 -31.56
CA CYS A 39 -13.78 9.42 -31.41
C CYS A 39 -13.61 10.56 -32.42
N ARG A 40 -12.44 10.71 -33.05
CA ARG A 40 -12.12 11.77 -34.00
C ARG A 40 -12.21 13.22 -33.46
N ALA A 41 -12.33 13.43 -32.19
CA ALA A 41 -12.34 14.76 -31.57
C ALA A 41 -11.00 15.53 -31.76
N CYS A 42 -9.90 14.84 -32.00
CA CYS A 42 -8.54 15.41 -32.07
C CYS A 42 -8.02 15.64 -33.51
N MET A 43 -8.91 15.79 -34.48
CA MET A 43 -8.52 15.96 -35.89
C MET A 43 -7.67 17.24 -36.14
N VAL A 44 -6.61 17.10 -36.95
CA VAL A 44 -5.74 18.19 -37.39
C VAL A 44 -5.52 18.10 -38.88
N GLU A 45 -5.15 19.20 -39.51
CA GLU A 45 -4.76 19.23 -40.92
C GLU A 45 -3.25 19.13 -41.05
N ILE A 46 -2.81 18.27 -41.95
CA ILE A 46 -1.38 18.13 -42.33
C ILE A 46 -1.22 18.61 -43.72
N GLU A 47 -0.29 19.56 -43.97
CA GLU A 47 -0.01 20.14 -45.27
C GLU A 47 0.38 19.03 -46.27
N GLY A 48 -0.28 19.04 -47.46
CA GLY A 48 -0.08 18.02 -48.48
C GLY A 48 -0.88 16.72 -48.30
N GLU A 49 -1.59 16.52 -47.19
CA GLU A 49 -2.47 15.36 -47.00
C GLU A 49 -3.92 15.68 -47.39
N ARG A 50 -4.55 14.75 -48.13
CA ARG A 50 -5.93 14.91 -48.57
C ARG A 50 -6.94 14.88 -47.47
N VAL A 51 -6.66 14.12 -46.39
CA VAL A 51 -7.56 13.87 -45.27
C VAL A 51 -6.99 14.45 -43.98
N LEU A 52 -7.89 14.78 -43.02
CA LEU A 52 -7.50 15.15 -41.68
C LEU A 52 -6.95 13.96 -40.93
N ALA A 53 -6.00 14.18 -40.04
CA ALA A 53 -5.37 13.15 -39.22
C ALA A 53 -5.83 13.22 -37.76
N ALA A 54 -6.02 12.07 -37.10
CA ALA A 54 -6.23 12.00 -35.67
C ALA A 54 -4.89 12.21 -34.93
N SER A 55 -4.71 13.37 -34.31
CA SER A 55 -3.43 13.77 -33.69
C SER A 55 -3.00 12.88 -32.53
N CYS A 56 -3.93 12.20 -31.86
CA CYS A 56 -3.63 11.29 -30.74
C CYS A 56 -2.89 10.00 -31.17
N ILE A 57 -2.98 9.59 -32.45
CA ILE A 57 -2.32 8.39 -32.99
C ILE A 57 -1.25 8.71 -34.04
N ARG A 58 -1.38 9.84 -34.74
CA ARG A 58 -0.44 10.22 -35.78
C ARG A 58 0.90 10.66 -35.18
N LYS A 59 1.98 10.01 -35.59
CA LYS A 59 3.35 10.42 -35.24
C LYS A 59 3.86 11.46 -36.23
N PRO A 60 4.55 12.51 -35.77
CA PRO A 60 5.17 13.49 -36.65
C PRO A 60 6.35 12.87 -37.44
N THR A 61 6.58 13.40 -38.63
CA THR A 61 7.74 13.08 -39.45
C THR A 61 8.53 14.35 -39.75
N ASN A 62 9.79 14.21 -40.15
CA ASN A 62 10.65 15.36 -40.44
C ASN A 62 10.04 16.26 -41.54
N GLY A 63 10.01 17.56 -41.30
CA GLY A 63 9.43 18.54 -42.21
C GLY A 63 7.89 18.58 -42.25
N MET A 64 7.19 17.77 -41.44
CA MET A 64 5.71 17.78 -41.38
C MET A 64 5.22 19.14 -40.87
N ARG A 65 4.25 19.72 -41.59
CA ARG A 65 3.55 20.94 -41.16
C ARG A 65 2.14 20.63 -40.77
N VAL A 66 1.78 20.95 -39.49
CA VAL A 66 0.49 20.65 -38.88
C VAL A 66 -0.24 21.94 -38.56
N ASN A 67 -1.46 22.08 -39.06
CA ASN A 67 -2.38 23.15 -38.68
C ASN A 67 -3.45 22.65 -37.79
N THR A 68 -3.40 23.08 -36.53
CA THR A 68 -4.37 22.69 -35.49
C THR A 68 -5.63 23.56 -35.46
N LEU A 69 -5.62 24.70 -36.19
CA LEU A 69 -6.68 25.71 -36.20
C LEU A 69 -7.20 26.02 -37.62
N SER A 70 -6.94 25.17 -38.61
CA SER A 70 -7.56 25.35 -39.92
C SER A 70 -9.09 25.24 -39.84
N ASP A 71 -9.80 26.01 -40.67
CA ASP A 71 -11.27 25.97 -40.75
C ASP A 71 -11.80 24.55 -40.93
N ARG A 72 -11.08 23.75 -41.72
CA ARG A 72 -11.42 22.36 -41.97
C ARG A 72 -11.28 21.49 -40.73
N ALA A 73 -10.21 21.65 -39.98
CA ALA A 73 -9.99 20.89 -38.74
C ALA A 73 -10.99 21.31 -37.63
N VAL A 74 -11.21 22.61 -37.47
CA VAL A 74 -12.18 23.14 -36.49
C VAL A 74 -13.60 22.71 -36.83
N SER A 75 -14.03 22.82 -38.12
CA SER A 75 -15.33 22.38 -38.56
C SER A 75 -15.57 20.88 -38.37
N ALA A 76 -14.56 20.05 -38.65
CA ALA A 76 -14.65 18.62 -38.40
C ALA A 76 -14.81 18.28 -36.90
N ARG A 77 -14.06 18.94 -36.03
CA ARG A 77 -14.18 18.77 -34.56
C ARG A 77 -15.56 19.18 -34.07
N ARG A 78 -16.06 20.35 -34.49
CA ARG A 78 -17.43 20.80 -34.15
C ARG A 78 -18.48 19.79 -34.57
N GLY A 79 -18.38 19.28 -35.81
CA GLY A 79 -19.32 18.25 -36.30
C GLY A 79 -19.27 16.94 -35.50
N VAL A 80 -18.09 16.51 -35.07
CA VAL A 80 -17.94 15.34 -34.20
C VAL A 80 -18.61 15.58 -32.84
N PHE A 81 -18.32 16.72 -32.19
CA PHE A 81 -18.93 17.03 -30.88
C PHE A 81 -20.45 17.22 -31.02
N GLU A 82 -20.94 17.81 -32.09
CA GLU A 82 -22.38 17.96 -32.35
C GLU A 82 -23.09 16.61 -32.50
N LEU A 83 -22.47 15.64 -33.22
CA LEU A 83 -22.97 14.27 -33.31
C LEU A 83 -23.02 13.56 -31.96
N LEU A 84 -21.95 13.70 -31.16
CA LEU A 84 -21.92 13.11 -29.82
C LEU A 84 -22.91 13.78 -28.86
N LEU A 85 -23.10 15.09 -29.00
CA LEU A 85 -24.04 15.87 -28.18
C LEU A 85 -25.52 15.44 -28.41
N ALA A 86 -25.84 14.87 -29.59
CA ALA A 86 -27.19 14.41 -29.88
C ALA A 86 -27.72 13.37 -28.88
N ASP A 87 -26.85 12.54 -28.35
CA ASP A 87 -27.18 11.44 -27.43
C ASP A 87 -26.94 11.80 -25.95
N GLN A 88 -26.36 12.97 -25.66
CA GLN A 88 -26.14 13.38 -24.28
C GLN A 88 -27.41 13.91 -23.62
N PRO A 89 -27.63 13.70 -22.31
CA PRO A 89 -28.63 14.43 -21.57
C PRO A 89 -28.39 15.94 -21.65
N ASP A 90 -29.41 16.75 -21.47
CA ASP A 90 -29.21 18.20 -21.38
C ASP A 90 -28.19 18.53 -20.32
N ARG A 91 -27.36 19.57 -20.55
CA ARG A 91 -26.27 19.91 -19.63
C ARG A 91 -26.74 20.11 -18.19
N GLU A 92 -27.93 20.63 -17.99
CA GLU A 92 -28.53 20.82 -16.68
C GLU A 92 -28.93 19.51 -16.00
N GLN A 93 -29.05 18.43 -16.76
CA GLN A 93 -29.34 17.06 -16.29
C GLN A 93 -28.10 16.15 -16.40
N ALA A 94 -26.94 16.70 -16.71
CA ALA A 94 -25.73 15.92 -16.93
C ALA A 94 -25.30 15.17 -15.65
N HIS A 95 -24.88 13.93 -15.82
CA HIS A 95 -24.38 13.09 -14.74
C HIS A 95 -23.01 13.57 -14.21
N GLU A 96 -22.25 14.28 -15.06
CA GLU A 96 -21.03 15.01 -14.72
C GLU A 96 -21.02 16.34 -15.47
N TYR A 97 -21.39 17.41 -14.78
CA TYR A 97 -21.61 18.74 -15.36
C TYR A 97 -20.35 19.36 -15.97
N ASP A 98 -19.19 19.11 -15.37
CA ASP A 98 -17.87 19.61 -15.75
C ASP A 98 -16.97 18.54 -16.41
N SER A 99 -17.58 17.46 -16.93
CA SER A 99 -16.87 16.40 -17.65
C SER A 99 -15.98 16.92 -18.78
N THR A 100 -15.00 16.13 -19.20
CA THR A 100 -14.15 16.46 -20.33
C THR A 100 -14.96 16.77 -21.59
N PHE A 101 -16.06 16.02 -21.80
CA PHE A 101 -16.96 16.26 -22.93
C PHE A 101 -17.60 17.66 -22.85
N TRP A 102 -18.25 18.00 -21.74
CA TRP A 102 -18.92 19.29 -21.56
C TRP A 102 -17.96 20.47 -21.55
N SER A 103 -16.78 20.29 -20.99
CA SER A 103 -15.70 21.28 -21.02
C SER A 103 -15.30 21.64 -22.46
N TRP A 104 -15.14 20.63 -23.33
CA TRP A 104 -14.82 20.86 -24.74
C TRP A 104 -16.01 21.34 -25.56
N ALA A 105 -17.23 20.85 -25.31
CA ALA A 105 -18.43 21.37 -25.97
C ALA A 105 -18.58 22.88 -25.73
N GLY A 106 -18.35 23.34 -24.49
CA GLY A 106 -18.34 24.77 -24.15
C GLY A 106 -17.25 25.55 -24.89
N LYS A 107 -16.00 25.05 -24.97
CA LYS A 107 -14.91 25.69 -25.74
C LYS A 107 -15.18 25.75 -27.25
N LEU A 108 -16.06 24.87 -27.75
CA LEU A 108 -16.48 24.84 -29.15
C LEU A 108 -17.80 25.59 -29.43
N ASP A 109 -18.36 26.28 -28.44
CA ASP A 109 -19.65 26.97 -28.49
C ASP A 109 -20.80 26.06 -28.97
N LEU A 110 -20.87 24.84 -28.42
CA LEU A 110 -21.90 23.86 -28.74
C LEU A 110 -22.80 23.67 -27.52
N THR A 111 -24.09 24.01 -27.66
CA THR A 111 -25.13 23.88 -26.64
C THR A 111 -26.23 22.89 -27.02
N ASN A 112 -26.38 22.60 -28.30
CA ASN A 112 -27.41 21.69 -28.86
C ASN A 112 -26.89 21.01 -30.13
N SER A 113 -27.60 19.98 -30.55
CA SER A 113 -27.31 19.24 -31.76
C SER A 113 -28.42 19.43 -32.82
N ARG A 114 -28.02 19.46 -34.09
CA ARG A 114 -28.93 19.40 -35.24
C ARG A 114 -29.46 17.98 -35.52
N PHE A 115 -28.82 16.99 -34.92
CA PHE A 115 -29.12 15.58 -35.14
C PHE A 115 -30.16 15.10 -34.11
N PRO A 116 -31.05 14.15 -34.49
CA PRO A 116 -32.00 13.59 -33.54
C PRO A 116 -31.24 12.78 -32.47
N ALA A 117 -31.75 12.82 -31.24
CA ALA A 117 -31.28 11.97 -30.15
C ALA A 117 -31.58 10.49 -30.43
N GLY A 118 -30.73 9.61 -30.01
CA GLY A 118 -30.96 8.17 -29.92
C GLY A 118 -31.87 7.78 -28.76
N GLY A 119 -32.07 6.50 -28.55
CA GLY A 119 -32.78 6.00 -27.35
C GLY A 119 -31.85 6.05 -26.12
N ALA A 120 -32.39 6.53 -25.00
CA ALA A 120 -31.67 6.53 -23.73
C ALA A 120 -31.82 5.16 -23.03
N PRO A 121 -30.75 4.37 -22.83
CA PRO A 121 -30.78 3.15 -22.01
C PRO A 121 -31.11 3.48 -20.55
N ALA A 122 -31.81 2.56 -19.87
CA ALA A 122 -32.08 2.73 -18.44
C ALA A 122 -30.78 2.74 -17.64
N PRO A 123 -30.65 3.57 -16.58
CA PRO A 123 -29.50 3.58 -15.73
C PRO A 123 -29.38 2.28 -14.93
N ASP A 124 -28.12 1.87 -14.62
CA ASP A 124 -27.84 0.74 -13.74
C ASP A 124 -27.33 1.24 -12.37
N PRO A 125 -28.19 1.19 -11.32
CA PRO A 125 -27.85 1.56 -9.97
C PRO A 125 -27.40 0.36 -9.12
N SER A 126 -27.20 -0.83 -9.68
CA SER A 126 -26.99 -2.09 -8.95
C SER A 126 -25.72 -2.09 -8.07
N HIS A 127 -24.67 -1.38 -8.51
CA HIS A 127 -23.42 -1.36 -7.74
C HIS A 127 -23.50 -0.35 -6.58
N PRO A 128 -23.09 -0.72 -5.33
CA PRO A 128 -23.27 0.14 -4.16
C PRO A 128 -22.49 1.47 -4.24
N ALA A 129 -21.32 1.48 -4.86
CA ALA A 129 -20.43 2.65 -4.90
C ALA A 129 -20.40 3.36 -6.28
N MET A 130 -20.94 2.77 -7.33
CA MET A 130 -20.87 3.30 -8.69
C MET A 130 -22.25 3.30 -9.35
N ARG A 131 -22.41 4.16 -10.37
CA ARG A 131 -23.62 4.28 -11.20
C ARG A 131 -23.24 4.22 -12.66
N VAL A 132 -24.10 3.60 -13.48
CA VAL A 132 -23.91 3.47 -14.92
C VAL A 132 -25.04 4.20 -15.66
N PHE A 133 -24.67 5.16 -16.50
CA PHE A 133 -25.55 6.02 -17.27
C PHE A 133 -25.18 5.94 -18.76
N LEU A 134 -25.72 4.94 -19.48
CA LEU A 134 -25.30 4.70 -20.86
C LEU A 134 -25.85 5.72 -21.86
N ASP A 135 -26.81 6.55 -21.47
CA ASP A 135 -27.29 7.72 -22.24
C ASP A 135 -26.17 8.78 -22.40
N ALA A 136 -25.20 8.85 -21.49
CA ALA A 136 -24.04 9.71 -21.63
C ALA A 136 -22.83 9.00 -22.30
N CYS A 137 -22.95 7.74 -22.70
CA CYS A 137 -21.83 6.96 -23.23
C CYS A 137 -21.54 7.29 -24.71
N ILE A 138 -20.32 7.73 -25.00
CA ILE A 138 -19.83 8.05 -26.37
C ILE A 138 -19.02 6.91 -27.00
N HIS A 139 -19.03 5.72 -26.46
CA HIS A 139 -18.31 4.52 -26.95
C HIS A 139 -16.80 4.76 -27.16
N CYS A 140 -16.17 5.55 -26.31
CA CYS A 140 -14.77 5.91 -26.42
C CYS A 140 -13.79 4.79 -26.04
N ASN A 141 -14.26 3.72 -25.42
CA ASN A 141 -13.50 2.55 -24.92
C ASN A 141 -12.47 2.87 -23.83
N LEU A 142 -12.47 4.05 -23.21
CA LEU A 142 -11.53 4.33 -22.10
C LEU A 142 -11.80 3.41 -20.91
N CYS A 143 -13.05 3.20 -20.52
CA CYS A 143 -13.41 2.28 -19.44
C CYS A 143 -13.03 0.81 -19.75
N VAL A 144 -13.17 0.37 -21.00
CA VAL A 144 -12.74 -0.97 -21.44
C VAL A 144 -11.22 -1.11 -21.25
N ARG A 145 -10.44 -0.12 -21.69
CA ARG A 145 -8.97 -0.14 -21.52
C ARG A 145 -8.56 0.01 -20.08
N ALA A 146 -9.23 0.84 -19.29
CA ALA A 146 -9.04 0.95 -17.86
C ALA A 146 -9.16 -0.41 -17.15
N CYS A 147 -10.21 -1.16 -17.48
CA CYS A 147 -10.46 -2.47 -16.91
C CYS A 147 -9.52 -3.55 -17.46
N ARG A 148 -9.34 -3.62 -18.77
CA ARG A 148 -8.60 -4.70 -19.47
C ARG A 148 -7.09 -4.50 -19.47
N GLU A 149 -6.61 -3.26 -19.74
CA GLU A 149 -5.19 -3.00 -19.97
C GLU A 149 -4.50 -2.40 -18.74
N VAL A 150 -5.17 -1.48 -18.03
CA VAL A 150 -4.57 -0.79 -16.86
C VAL A 150 -4.70 -1.66 -15.60
N GLN A 151 -5.91 -2.08 -15.25
CA GLN A 151 -6.16 -2.90 -14.04
C GLN A 151 -6.06 -4.41 -14.29
N VAL A 152 -6.14 -4.85 -15.56
CA VAL A 152 -6.07 -6.26 -15.98
C VAL A 152 -7.11 -7.14 -15.26
N ASN A 153 -8.35 -6.65 -15.18
CA ASN A 153 -9.48 -7.40 -14.62
C ASN A 153 -10.39 -8.00 -15.70
N ASP A 154 -10.51 -7.31 -16.85
CA ASP A 154 -11.20 -7.79 -18.06
C ASP A 154 -12.71 -8.08 -17.86
N VAL A 155 -13.39 -7.20 -17.12
CA VAL A 155 -14.83 -7.27 -16.85
C VAL A 155 -15.63 -6.49 -17.87
N ILE A 156 -15.08 -5.33 -18.34
CA ILE A 156 -15.81 -4.43 -19.24
C ILE A 156 -15.45 -4.74 -20.70
N GLY A 157 -16.46 -4.94 -21.52
CA GLY A 157 -16.35 -5.15 -22.96
C GLY A 157 -17.30 -4.28 -23.77
N MET A 158 -17.19 -4.35 -25.11
CA MET A 158 -18.18 -3.80 -26.04
C MET A 158 -19.04 -4.95 -26.58
N ALA A 159 -20.33 -4.76 -26.59
CA ALA A 159 -21.27 -5.69 -27.21
C ALA A 159 -22.18 -4.99 -28.19
N TYR A 160 -22.81 -5.80 -29.04
CA TYR A 160 -23.75 -5.38 -30.08
C TYR A 160 -23.07 -4.48 -31.14
N ARG A 161 -23.89 -3.80 -31.98
CA ARG A 161 -23.42 -2.91 -33.06
C ARG A 161 -24.47 -1.91 -33.49
N GLY A 162 -24.06 -0.85 -34.18
CA GLY A 162 -24.92 0.25 -34.60
C GLY A 162 -25.50 0.97 -33.37
N HIS A 163 -26.76 1.35 -33.43
CA HIS A 163 -27.46 2.03 -32.34
C HIS A 163 -27.64 1.18 -31.07
N GLN A 164 -27.41 -0.13 -31.16
CA GLN A 164 -27.48 -1.02 -30.01
C GLN A 164 -26.11 -1.28 -29.35
N ALA A 165 -25.02 -0.74 -29.94
CA ALA A 165 -23.69 -0.91 -29.35
C ALA A 165 -23.65 -0.27 -27.97
N LYS A 166 -23.13 -1.01 -27.00
CA LYS A 166 -22.95 -0.52 -25.61
C LYS A 166 -21.79 -1.19 -24.94
N ILE A 167 -21.25 -0.57 -23.89
CA ILE A 167 -20.39 -1.26 -22.93
C ILE A 167 -21.24 -2.26 -22.14
N VAL A 168 -20.66 -3.40 -21.82
CA VAL A 168 -21.26 -4.47 -21.03
C VAL A 168 -20.30 -4.91 -19.95
N PHE A 169 -20.84 -5.43 -18.85
CA PHE A 169 -20.09 -6.06 -17.78
C PHE A 169 -20.30 -7.58 -17.91
N ASP A 170 -19.20 -8.35 -17.96
CA ASP A 170 -19.22 -9.80 -18.23
C ASP A 170 -20.13 -10.19 -19.41
N PHE A 171 -21.25 -10.89 -19.20
CA PHE A 171 -22.19 -11.33 -20.23
C PHE A 171 -23.41 -10.40 -20.37
N ASP A 172 -23.25 -9.11 -20.16
CA ASP A 172 -24.31 -8.08 -20.12
C ASP A 172 -25.08 -8.10 -18.79
N ASP A 173 -24.40 -8.48 -17.72
CA ASP A 173 -24.92 -8.46 -16.36
C ASP A 173 -25.00 -7.02 -15.82
N PRO A 174 -25.88 -6.73 -14.84
CA PRO A 174 -25.78 -5.50 -14.07
C PRO A 174 -24.42 -5.37 -13.40
N MET A 175 -23.86 -4.15 -13.32
CA MET A 175 -22.49 -3.95 -12.81
C MET A 175 -22.27 -4.53 -11.39
N GLY A 176 -23.29 -4.43 -10.52
CA GLY A 176 -23.22 -4.95 -9.16
C GLY A 176 -23.32 -6.47 -9.05
N GLU A 177 -23.74 -7.16 -10.10
CA GLU A 177 -23.85 -8.63 -10.17
C GLU A 177 -22.71 -9.26 -10.96
N SER A 178 -21.86 -8.44 -11.62
CA SER A 178 -20.71 -8.87 -12.41
C SER A 178 -19.50 -9.23 -11.54
N THR A 179 -18.45 -9.76 -12.18
CA THR A 179 -17.16 -10.03 -11.52
C THR A 179 -16.32 -8.77 -11.25
N CYS A 180 -16.96 -7.59 -11.22
CA CYS A 180 -16.29 -6.31 -10.96
C CYS A 180 -15.65 -6.29 -9.58
N VAL A 181 -14.36 -5.94 -9.52
CA VAL A 181 -13.59 -5.81 -8.26
C VAL A 181 -13.68 -4.40 -7.65
N ALA A 182 -14.58 -3.55 -8.14
CA ALA A 182 -14.84 -2.21 -7.63
C ALA A 182 -13.59 -1.30 -7.55
N CYS A 183 -12.65 -1.41 -8.47
CA CYS A 183 -11.43 -0.56 -8.46
C CYS A 183 -11.72 0.91 -8.87
N GLY A 184 -12.84 1.18 -9.56
CA GLY A 184 -13.25 2.51 -9.99
C GLY A 184 -12.38 3.16 -11.06
N GLU A 185 -11.43 2.45 -11.68
CA GLU A 185 -10.57 3.00 -12.74
C GLU A 185 -11.39 3.41 -13.98
N CYS A 186 -12.45 2.66 -14.29
CA CYS A 186 -13.35 2.97 -15.38
C CYS A 186 -14.14 4.28 -15.15
N VAL A 187 -14.47 4.59 -13.90
CA VAL A 187 -15.09 5.86 -13.51
C VAL A 187 -14.11 7.01 -13.70
N GLN A 188 -12.90 6.89 -13.11
CA GLN A 188 -11.86 7.92 -13.24
C GLN A 188 -11.44 8.18 -14.71
N ALA A 189 -11.57 7.19 -15.59
CA ALA A 189 -11.24 7.31 -17.02
C ALA A 189 -12.40 7.81 -17.88
N CYS A 190 -13.64 7.86 -17.38
CA CYS A 190 -14.79 8.21 -18.17
C CYS A 190 -14.79 9.72 -18.50
N PRO A 191 -14.88 10.13 -19.79
CA PRO A 191 -14.81 11.53 -20.15
C PRO A 191 -16.18 12.23 -20.20
N THR A 192 -17.28 11.55 -19.85
CA THR A 192 -18.65 12.03 -20.08
C THR A 192 -19.60 11.91 -18.88
N GLY A 193 -19.17 11.21 -17.81
CA GLY A 193 -20.06 10.89 -16.69
C GLY A 193 -20.96 9.67 -16.92
N ALA A 194 -20.72 8.87 -17.98
CA ALA A 194 -21.44 7.61 -18.19
C ALA A 194 -21.16 6.58 -17.07
N LEU A 195 -20.06 6.72 -16.37
CA LEU A 195 -19.69 5.97 -15.17
C LEU A 195 -19.32 6.99 -14.07
N MET A 196 -20.05 6.94 -12.95
CA MET A 196 -19.91 7.93 -11.86
C MET A 196 -19.82 7.26 -10.50
N GLU A 197 -19.21 7.95 -9.56
CA GLU A 197 -19.34 7.61 -8.14
C GLU A 197 -20.76 7.89 -7.66
N ALA A 198 -21.35 6.94 -6.94
CA ALA A 198 -22.70 7.08 -6.38
C ALA A 198 -22.85 8.29 -5.44
N THR A 199 -21.75 8.72 -4.81
CA THR A 199 -21.73 9.86 -3.89
C THR A 199 -21.86 11.23 -4.59
N ARG A 200 -21.50 11.32 -5.88
CA ARG A 200 -21.50 12.57 -6.66
C ARG A 200 -22.85 12.92 -7.25
N VAL A 201 -23.71 11.95 -7.49
CA VAL A 201 -25.02 12.15 -8.12
C VAL A 201 -26.16 12.12 -7.10
N ASP A 202 -27.26 12.79 -7.43
CA ASP A 202 -28.51 12.75 -6.67
C ASP A 202 -29.33 11.48 -6.98
N ALA A 203 -30.57 11.42 -6.50
CA ALA A 203 -31.48 10.29 -6.71
C ALA A 203 -31.86 10.09 -8.18
N ASP A 204 -31.88 11.15 -8.97
CA ASP A 204 -32.20 11.14 -10.40
C ASP A 204 -30.94 10.91 -11.26
N GLY A 205 -29.78 10.79 -10.65
CA GLY A 205 -28.50 10.57 -11.33
C GLY A 205 -27.86 11.86 -11.85
N VAL A 206 -28.33 13.04 -11.44
CA VAL A 206 -27.77 14.33 -11.84
C VAL A 206 -26.63 14.74 -10.92
N ASP A 207 -25.56 15.29 -11.49
CA ASP A 207 -24.41 15.82 -10.72
C ASP A 207 -24.87 16.88 -9.72
N LYS A 208 -24.51 16.72 -8.45
CA LYS A 208 -24.82 17.66 -7.37
C LYS A 208 -24.18 19.03 -7.54
N ARG A 209 -23.16 19.16 -8.39
CA ARG A 209 -22.46 20.42 -8.75
C ARG A 209 -21.91 21.22 -7.57
N GLU A 210 -21.73 20.58 -6.44
CA GLU A 210 -21.24 21.25 -5.25
C GLU A 210 -19.72 21.26 -5.27
N PRO A 211 -19.08 22.39 -5.00
CA PRO A 211 -17.64 22.50 -4.99
C PRO A 211 -17.04 21.57 -3.93
N LEU A 212 -15.92 20.93 -4.28
CA LEU A 212 -15.17 20.00 -3.44
C LEU A 212 -13.77 20.57 -3.19
N ASP A 213 -13.32 20.50 -1.95
CA ASP A 213 -11.94 20.79 -1.59
C ASP A 213 -11.07 19.57 -1.93
N ASN A 214 -9.86 19.80 -2.42
CA ASN A 214 -8.92 18.76 -2.80
C ASN A 214 -7.73 18.74 -1.86
N VAL A 215 -7.44 17.58 -1.27
CA VAL A 215 -6.28 17.37 -0.41
C VAL A 215 -5.50 16.14 -0.87
N ASP A 216 -4.26 16.39 -1.28
CA ASP A 216 -3.33 15.36 -1.70
C ASP A 216 -2.76 14.60 -0.51
N SER A 217 -2.87 13.27 -0.52
CA SER A 217 -2.47 12.41 0.59
C SER A 217 -2.02 11.03 0.10
N VAL A 218 -1.92 10.06 1.01
CA VAL A 218 -1.59 8.67 0.74
C VAL A 218 -2.66 7.73 1.27
N CYS A 219 -2.89 6.62 0.59
CA CYS A 219 -3.87 5.61 0.96
C CYS A 219 -3.49 4.92 2.29
N PRO A 220 -4.44 4.79 3.27
CA PRO A 220 -4.14 4.23 4.59
C PRO A 220 -4.22 2.70 4.66
N TYR A 221 -4.41 1.99 3.54
CA TYR A 221 -4.79 0.57 3.63
C TYR A 221 -3.62 -0.40 3.59
N CYS A 222 -2.83 -0.42 2.54
CA CYS A 222 -1.77 -1.43 2.40
C CYS A 222 -0.42 -0.85 2.02
N GLY A 223 0.61 -1.69 2.12
CA GLY A 223 2.00 -1.33 1.87
C GLY A 223 2.35 -0.90 0.43
N VAL A 224 1.40 -0.94 -0.52
CA VAL A 224 1.62 -0.34 -1.85
C VAL A 224 1.86 1.16 -1.73
N GLY A 225 1.15 1.86 -0.81
CA GLY A 225 1.35 3.30 -0.63
C GLY A 225 0.85 4.11 -1.83
N CYS A 226 -0.37 3.82 -2.32
CA CYS A 226 -0.96 4.58 -3.42
C CYS A 226 -1.16 6.04 -3.03
N GLN A 227 -0.68 6.98 -3.85
CA GLN A 227 -0.97 8.39 -3.70
C GLN A 227 -2.40 8.68 -4.19
N ILE A 228 -3.12 9.49 -3.41
CA ILE A 228 -4.53 9.80 -3.59
C ILE A 228 -4.79 11.30 -3.42
N THR A 229 -5.92 11.76 -3.95
CA THR A 229 -6.52 13.05 -3.61
C THR A 229 -7.87 12.78 -2.95
N TYR A 230 -8.04 13.23 -1.72
CA TYR A 230 -9.33 13.31 -1.07
C TYR A 230 -10.09 14.52 -1.62
N ARG A 231 -11.31 14.29 -2.12
CA ARG A 231 -12.24 15.37 -2.47
C ARG A 231 -13.32 15.45 -1.40
N THR A 232 -13.32 16.54 -0.65
CA THR A 232 -14.10 16.67 0.59
C THR A 232 -15.11 17.80 0.52
N ARG A 233 -16.16 17.68 1.35
CA ARG A 233 -17.18 18.70 1.56
C ARG A 233 -17.84 18.49 2.91
N HIS A 234 -18.09 19.60 3.65
CA HIS A 234 -18.74 19.56 4.96
C HIS A 234 -18.11 18.52 5.91
N ASN A 235 -16.79 18.49 5.97
CA ASN A 235 -16.01 17.56 6.79
C ASN A 235 -16.29 16.08 6.47
N ARG A 236 -16.55 15.75 5.19
CA ARG A 236 -16.75 14.38 4.71
C ARG A 236 -16.01 14.16 3.40
N ILE A 237 -15.48 12.98 3.22
CA ILE A 237 -14.93 12.53 1.95
C ILE A 237 -16.12 12.19 1.03
N VAL A 238 -16.14 12.80 -0.15
CA VAL A 238 -17.14 12.54 -1.20
C VAL A 238 -16.59 11.58 -2.24
N VAL A 239 -15.33 11.81 -2.65
CA VAL A 239 -14.63 11.02 -3.67
C VAL A 239 -13.17 10.86 -3.28
N VAL A 240 -12.56 9.74 -3.68
CA VAL A 240 -11.12 9.55 -3.64
C VAL A 240 -10.60 9.25 -5.03
N GLU A 241 -9.70 10.09 -5.52
CA GLU A 241 -9.05 9.92 -6.83
C GLU A 241 -7.62 9.43 -6.68
N GLY A 242 -7.17 8.59 -7.63
CA GLY A 242 -5.77 8.19 -7.71
C GLY A 242 -4.90 9.29 -8.32
N ARG A 243 -3.80 9.65 -7.63
CA ARG A 243 -2.76 10.55 -8.16
C ARG A 243 -1.69 9.77 -8.88
N ASN A 244 -0.93 10.46 -9.73
CA ASN A 244 0.24 9.89 -10.40
C ASN A 244 1.42 9.76 -9.42
N GLY A 245 1.31 8.82 -8.48
CA GLY A 245 2.37 8.49 -7.53
C GLY A 245 3.32 7.41 -8.08
N PRO A 246 4.55 7.31 -7.54
CA PRO A 246 5.57 6.37 -8.02
C PRO A 246 5.17 4.90 -7.84
N ALA A 247 4.32 4.60 -6.87
CA ALA A 247 3.86 3.23 -6.59
C ALA A 247 2.59 2.83 -7.34
N ASN A 248 1.73 3.76 -7.74
CA ASN A 248 0.40 3.44 -8.26
C ASN A 248 0.07 4.01 -9.64
N GLU A 249 0.79 5.00 -10.16
CA GLU A 249 0.53 5.59 -11.48
C GLU A 249 -0.98 5.82 -11.71
N LYS A 250 -1.63 6.54 -10.80
CA LYS A 250 -3.09 6.81 -10.72
C LYS A 250 -4.00 5.63 -10.40
N ARG A 251 -3.54 4.39 -10.42
CA ARG A 251 -4.37 3.23 -10.11
C ARG A 251 -4.78 3.21 -8.65
N LEU A 252 -6.00 2.77 -8.39
CA LEU A 252 -6.47 2.44 -7.05
C LEU A 252 -7.17 1.06 -7.05
N CYS A 253 -7.35 0.50 -5.88
CA CYS A 253 -8.23 -0.65 -5.64
C CYS A 253 -9.50 -0.19 -4.91
N VAL A 254 -10.44 -1.11 -4.71
CA VAL A 254 -11.70 -0.85 -3.99
C VAL A 254 -11.47 -0.17 -2.64
N LYS A 255 -10.47 -0.61 -1.87
CA LYS A 255 -10.19 -0.05 -0.54
C LYS A 255 -9.78 1.42 -0.62
N GLY A 256 -8.78 1.74 -1.45
CA GLY A 256 -8.31 3.11 -1.60
C GLY A 256 -9.34 4.06 -2.22
N ARG A 257 -10.20 3.54 -3.12
CA ARG A 257 -11.21 4.34 -3.81
C ARG A 257 -12.48 4.56 -2.99
N PHE A 258 -12.99 3.55 -2.31
CA PHE A 258 -14.31 3.57 -1.69
C PHE A 258 -14.31 3.23 -0.19
N GLY A 259 -13.18 2.85 0.38
CA GLY A 259 -13.10 2.38 1.76
C GLY A 259 -13.03 3.49 2.81
N PHE A 260 -13.60 4.65 2.60
CA PHE A 260 -13.53 5.80 3.52
C PHE A 260 -14.71 5.93 4.48
N ASP A 261 -15.71 5.06 4.41
CA ASP A 261 -16.93 5.13 5.21
C ASP A 261 -16.66 5.07 6.72
N TYR A 262 -15.62 4.34 7.14
CA TYR A 262 -15.25 4.20 8.54
C TYR A 262 -14.96 5.55 9.22
N VAL A 263 -14.50 6.55 8.47
CA VAL A 263 -14.10 7.85 9.03
C VAL A 263 -15.29 8.58 9.69
N ASN A 264 -16.46 8.47 9.06
CA ASN A 264 -17.69 9.10 9.56
C ASN A 264 -18.69 8.08 10.13
N HIS A 265 -18.21 6.88 10.53
CA HIS A 265 -19.08 5.86 11.10
C HIS A 265 -19.68 6.32 12.44
N PRO A 266 -20.97 6.06 12.72
CA PRO A 266 -21.63 6.53 13.94
C PRO A 266 -21.05 5.97 15.25
N HIS A 267 -20.33 4.83 15.20
CA HIS A 267 -19.65 4.26 16.36
C HIS A 267 -18.22 4.81 16.58
N ARG A 268 -17.81 5.87 15.86
CA ARG A 268 -16.54 6.53 16.13
C ARG A 268 -16.54 7.11 17.55
N LEU A 269 -15.46 6.84 18.27
CA LEU A 269 -15.23 7.44 19.59
C LEU A 269 -15.01 8.95 19.40
N SER A 270 -15.74 9.73 20.14
CA SER A 270 -15.72 11.21 20.08
C SER A 270 -15.36 11.91 21.39
N GLU A 271 -15.26 11.15 22.48
CA GLU A 271 -14.93 11.66 23.83
C GLU A 271 -14.15 10.61 24.63
N PRO A 272 -13.26 11.04 25.55
CA PRO A 272 -12.52 10.11 26.41
C PRO A 272 -13.47 9.34 27.35
N LEU A 273 -13.14 8.06 27.56
CA LEU A 273 -13.92 7.16 28.40
C LEU A 273 -13.05 6.57 29.52
N ILE A 274 -13.59 6.56 30.74
CA ILE A 274 -12.99 5.85 31.90
C ILE A 274 -13.93 4.73 32.33
N ARG A 275 -13.39 3.54 32.58
CA ARG A 275 -14.15 2.40 33.09
C ARG A 275 -14.78 2.75 34.44
N ARG A 276 -16.04 2.37 34.62
CA ARG A 276 -16.76 2.52 35.87
C ARG A 276 -16.22 1.50 36.88
N GLU A 277 -16.12 1.90 38.16
CA GLU A 277 -15.60 1.05 39.23
C GLU A 277 -16.40 -0.23 39.44
N ASP A 278 -17.72 -0.18 39.16
CA ASP A 278 -18.65 -1.30 39.29
C ASP A 278 -18.73 -2.18 38.02
N ALA A 279 -18.03 -1.80 36.94
CA ALA A 279 -18.10 -2.54 35.68
C ALA A 279 -17.15 -3.75 35.66
N PRO A 280 -17.59 -4.91 35.20
CA PRO A 280 -16.74 -6.11 35.12
C PRO A 280 -15.61 -5.91 34.11
N LYS A 281 -14.46 -6.57 34.36
CA LYS A 281 -13.31 -6.65 33.47
C LYS A 281 -12.75 -8.06 33.50
N ASP A 282 -13.34 -8.93 32.71
CA ASP A 282 -12.90 -10.33 32.57
C ASP A 282 -12.77 -10.71 31.07
N ALA A 283 -12.22 -11.88 30.79
CA ALA A 283 -11.95 -12.33 29.41
C ALA A 283 -13.21 -12.50 28.54
N SER A 284 -14.38 -12.62 29.16
CA SER A 284 -15.67 -12.77 28.48
C SER A 284 -16.48 -11.46 28.40
N THR A 285 -15.92 -10.34 28.87
CA THR A 285 -16.60 -9.04 28.82
C THR A 285 -16.87 -8.64 27.37
N GLU A 286 -18.14 -8.39 27.07
CA GLU A 286 -18.61 -7.87 25.78
C GLU A 286 -19.35 -6.56 26.01
N ILE A 287 -19.14 -5.59 25.14
CA ILE A 287 -19.80 -4.28 25.19
C ILE A 287 -20.31 -3.95 23.79
N ASP A 288 -21.55 -3.50 23.70
CA ASP A 288 -22.10 -2.98 22.45
C ASP A 288 -21.32 -1.71 22.03
N PRO A 289 -20.61 -1.69 20.89
CA PRO A 289 -19.90 -0.50 20.42
C PRO A 289 -20.80 0.73 20.20
N ALA A 290 -22.10 0.52 20.00
CA ALA A 290 -23.08 1.61 19.90
C ALA A 290 -23.43 2.22 21.27
N ASN A 291 -23.15 1.52 22.37
CA ASN A 291 -23.45 1.98 23.72
C ASN A 291 -22.35 1.61 24.72
N PRO A 292 -21.20 2.30 24.72
CA PRO A 292 -20.09 2.05 25.62
C PRO A 292 -20.43 2.36 27.09
N TYR A 293 -21.48 3.11 27.37
CA TYR A 293 -21.79 3.69 28.68
C TYR A 293 -22.31 2.67 29.70
N THR A 294 -22.52 1.44 29.29
CA THR A 294 -22.80 0.32 30.22
C THR A 294 -21.60 0.01 31.12
N HIS A 295 -20.39 0.18 30.62
CA HIS A 295 -19.14 -0.12 31.31
C HIS A 295 -18.23 1.11 31.49
N PHE A 296 -18.43 2.15 30.72
CA PHE A 296 -17.63 3.36 30.75
C PHE A 296 -18.47 4.58 31.13
N ARG A 297 -17.81 5.60 31.62
CA ARG A 297 -18.35 6.94 31.73
C ARG A 297 -17.51 7.91 30.91
N THR A 298 -18.11 8.97 30.46
CA THR A 298 -17.37 10.08 29.81
C THR A 298 -16.46 10.77 30.81
N ALA A 299 -15.36 11.33 30.31
CA ALA A 299 -14.41 12.11 31.08
C ALA A 299 -13.89 13.28 30.26
N THR A 300 -13.39 14.31 30.92
CA THR A 300 -12.61 15.35 30.25
C THR A 300 -11.25 14.80 29.84
N TRP A 301 -10.60 15.46 28.88
CA TRP A 301 -9.24 15.09 28.48
C TRP A 301 -8.25 15.11 29.65
N ASP A 302 -8.29 16.14 30.50
CA ASP A 302 -7.39 16.24 31.66
C ASP A 302 -7.63 15.09 32.64
N GLU A 303 -8.89 14.77 32.96
CA GLU A 303 -9.24 13.66 33.83
C GLU A 303 -8.76 12.32 33.25
N ALA A 304 -9.03 12.06 31.97
CA ALA A 304 -8.66 10.79 31.33
C ALA A 304 -7.14 10.62 31.21
N LEU A 305 -6.42 11.66 30.83
CA LEU A 305 -4.95 11.65 30.72
C LEU A 305 -4.27 11.54 32.08
N ASP A 306 -4.80 12.22 33.11
CA ASP A 306 -4.31 12.11 34.49
C ASP A 306 -4.52 10.69 35.02
N PHE A 307 -5.69 10.11 34.78
CA PHE A 307 -6.00 8.74 35.16
C PHE A 307 -5.09 7.71 34.44
N ALA A 308 -4.92 7.87 33.13
CA ALA A 308 -4.03 7.02 32.31
C ALA A 308 -2.59 7.07 32.83
N ALA A 309 -2.02 8.26 32.97
CA ALA A 309 -0.65 8.43 33.42
C ALA A 309 -0.43 8.04 34.88
N ALA A 310 -1.38 8.33 35.78
CA ALA A 310 -1.29 7.95 37.18
C ALA A 310 -1.25 6.43 37.38
N GLY A 311 -2.06 5.69 36.63
CA GLY A 311 -2.04 4.22 36.66
C GLY A 311 -0.71 3.65 36.22
N LEU A 312 -0.19 4.12 35.10
CA LEU A 312 1.14 3.71 34.56
C LEU A 312 2.27 4.07 35.53
N ARG A 313 2.30 5.32 36.05
CA ARG A 313 3.31 5.74 37.04
C ARG A 313 3.25 4.90 38.32
N ARG A 314 2.06 4.65 38.87
CA ARG A 314 1.90 3.83 40.06
C ARG A 314 2.53 2.45 39.92
N ILE A 315 2.33 1.79 38.75
CA ILE A 315 2.93 0.48 38.47
C ILE A 315 4.43 0.61 38.29
N ARG A 316 4.91 1.58 37.49
CA ARG A 316 6.34 1.83 37.30
C ARG A 316 7.07 2.05 38.62
N ASP A 317 6.54 2.91 39.48
CA ASP A 317 7.20 3.33 40.71
C ASP A 317 7.15 2.23 41.78
N ARG A 318 6.16 1.34 41.76
CA ARG A 318 6.02 0.20 42.67
C ARG A 318 6.80 -1.04 42.21
N ASP A 319 6.68 -1.41 40.93
CA ASP A 319 7.12 -2.71 40.40
C ASP A 319 8.29 -2.58 39.41
N GLY A 320 8.69 -1.35 39.05
CA GLY A 320 9.72 -1.06 38.06
C GLY A 320 9.17 -0.98 36.63
N GLY A 321 9.95 -0.35 35.72
CA GLY A 321 9.54 -0.14 34.33
C GLY A 321 9.22 -1.41 33.56
N ARG A 322 9.88 -2.52 33.87
CA ARG A 322 9.64 -3.82 33.23
C ARG A 322 8.29 -4.47 33.53
N ALA A 323 7.51 -3.93 34.48
CA ALA A 323 6.13 -4.30 34.71
C ALA A 323 5.16 -3.60 33.77
N LEU A 324 5.66 -2.73 32.88
CA LEU A 324 4.90 -2.03 31.86
C LEU A 324 5.29 -2.48 30.45
N ALA A 325 4.35 -2.34 29.52
CA ALA A 325 4.59 -2.55 28.09
C ALA A 325 3.82 -1.54 27.24
N GLY A 326 4.27 -1.33 26.00
CA GLY A 326 3.58 -0.57 24.98
C GLY A 326 3.37 -1.38 23.71
N PHE A 327 2.25 -1.15 23.07
CA PHE A 327 1.91 -1.80 21.81
C PHE A 327 1.46 -0.74 20.81
N GLY A 328 2.25 -0.53 19.75
CA GLY A 328 1.96 0.46 18.71
C GLY A 328 1.52 -0.17 17.41
N SER A 329 1.17 0.66 16.44
CA SER A 329 0.52 0.24 15.20
C SER A 329 1.31 0.53 13.94
N ALA A 330 1.27 -0.40 12.99
CA ALA A 330 1.67 -0.17 11.60
C ALA A 330 0.61 0.60 10.78
N LYS A 331 -0.47 1.07 11.41
CA LYS A 331 -1.48 1.96 10.83
C LYS A 331 -1.28 3.42 11.23
N GLY A 332 -0.46 3.68 12.23
CA GLY A 332 -0.02 5.01 12.60
C GLY A 332 1.00 5.60 11.62
N SER A 333 1.35 6.86 11.81
CA SER A 333 2.44 7.51 11.07
C SER A 333 3.82 7.09 11.60
N ASN A 334 4.88 7.45 10.88
CA ASN A 334 6.25 7.28 11.34
C ASN A 334 6.50 8.03 12.65
N GLU A 335 5.96 9.24 12.76
CA GLU A 335 6.05 10.12 13.93
C GLU A 335 5.36 9.49 15.14
N GLU A 336 4.19 8.91 14.95
CA GLU A 336 3.44 8.24 16.00
C GLU A 336 4.16 6.98 16.49
N ALA A 337 4.67 6.17 15.57
CA ALA A 337 5.48 4.99 15.89
C ALA A 337 6.74 5.38 16.68
N TYR A 338 7.42 6.46 16.25
CA TYR A 338 8.57 7.01 16.94
C TYR A 338 8.22 7.48 18.36
N LEU A 339 7.11 8.20 18.53
CA LEU A 339 6.69 8.70 19.85
C LEU A 339 6.29 7.57 20.80
N VAL A 340 5.59 6.54 20.34
CA VAL A 340 5.19 5.41 21.19
C VAL A 340 6.41 4.69 21.73
N GLN A 341 7.37 4.32 20.88
CA GLN A 341 8.57 3.64 21.36
C GLN A 341 9.41 4.55 22.26
N LYS A 342 9.52 5.84 21.95
CA LYS A 342 10.21 6.82 22.79
C LYS A 342 9.55 6.96 24.16
N LEU A 343 8.20 7.02 24.23
CA LEU A 343 7.46 7.07 25.49
C LEU A 343 7.73 5.84 26.36
N VAL A 344 7.67 4.64 25.77
CA VAL A 344 7.91 3.39 26.52
C VAL A 344 9.33 3.34 27.05
N ARG A 345 10.31 3.72 26.23
CA ARG A 345 11.73 3.68 26.65
C ARG A 345 12.08 4.73 27.68
N THR A 346 11.62 5.96 27.49
CA THR A 346 11.99 7.09 28.38
C THR A 346 11.00 7.29 29.53
N GLY A 347 9.71 7.09 29.30
CA GLY A 347 8.64 7.32 30.30
C GLY A 347 8.36 6.11 31.17
N PHE A 348 8.33 4.90 30.59
CA PHE A 348 8.16 3.68 31.36
C PHE A 348 9.49 3.13 31.87
N GLY A 349 10.59 3.40 31.19
CA GLY A 349 11.93 2.92 31.55
C GLY A 349 12.14 1.45 31.17
N THR A 350 11.61 1.01 30.04
CA THR A 350 11.73 -0.37 29.54
C THR A 350 11.75 -0.39 28.00
N ASN A 351 12.30 -1.46 27.43
CA ASN A 351 12.21 -1.74 26.00
C ASN A 351 11.06 -2.70 25.64
N ASN A 352 10.11 -2.95 26.54
CA ASN A 352 8.91 -3.76 26.28
C ASN A 352 7.94 -3.01 25.36
N VAL A 353 8.33 -2.80 24.11
CA VAL A 353 7.54 -2.15 23.08
C VAL A 353 7.65 -2.92 21.79
N ASP A 354 6.52 -3.26 21.18
CA ASP A 354 6.49 -3.99 19.92
C ASP A 354 5.24 -3.57 19.12
N HIS A 355 5.06 -4.11 17.94
CA HIS A 355 3.89 -3.84 17.09
C HIS A 355 3.52 -5.05 16.24
N CYS A 356 2.46 -4.94 15.44
CA CYS A 356 1.92 -6.03 14.63
C CYS A 356 2.95 -6.68 13.67
N THR A 357 4.05 -6.02 13.32
CA THR A 357 5.13 -6.61 12.49
C THR A 357 5.69 -7.90 13.11
N ARG A 358 5.63 -8.02 14.45
CA ARG A 358 6.05 -9.25 15.14
C ARG A 358 5.31 -10.47 14.63
N LEU A 359 4.00 -10.35 14.44
CA LEU A 359 3.13 -11.41 13.92
C LEU A 359 3.05 -11.41 12.37
N CYS A 360 3.67 -10.43 11.72
CA CYS A 360 3.60 -10.22 10.28
C CYS A 360 4.90 -10.67 9.60
N HIS A 361 5.91 -9.81 9.56
CA HIS A 361 7.17 -10.02 8.82
C HIS A 361 8.41 -10.17 9.70
N ALA A 362 8.28 -10.36 11.01
CA ALA A 362 9.45 -10.47 11.89
C ALA A 362 10.42 -11.57 11.44
N SER A 363 9.92 -12.74 11.03
CA SER A 363 10.73 -13.83 10.49
C SER A 363 11.51 -13.41 9.24
N SER A 364 10.83 -12.72 8.32
CA SER A 364 11.46 -12.19 7.09
C SER A 364 12.51 -11.14 7.40
N VAL A 365 12.21 -10.20 8.33
CA VAL A 365 13.18 -9.17 8.76
C VAL A 365 14.40 -9.79 9.42
N ALA A 366 14.21 -10.78 10.29
CA ALA A 366 15.30 -11.49 10.92
C ALA A 366 16.21 -12.17 9.91
N ALA A 367 15.64 -12.89 8.93
CA ALA A 367 16.41 -13.55 7.87
C ALA A 367 17.13 -12.54 6.95
N LEU A 368 16.49 -11.42 6.62
CA LEU A 368 17.06 -10.38 5.77
C LEU A 368 18.22 -9.65 6.49
N LEU A 369 18.05 -9.28 7.75
CA LEU A 369 19.14 -8.68 8.56
C LEU A 369 20.32 -9.63 8.70
N GLU A 370 20.09 -10.91 8.95
CA GLU A 370 21.14 -11.93 9.04
C GLU A 370 21.83 -12.18 7.69
N GLY A 371 21.03 -12.28 6.61
CA GLY A 371 21.51 -12.68 5.30
C GLY A 371 22.10 -11.56 4.47
N ILE A 372 21.46 -10.37 4.49
CA ILE A 372 21.86 -9.24 3.62
C ILE A 372 22.05 -7.91 4.36
N GLY A 373 21.98 -7.91 5.71
CA GLY A 373 22.22 -6.74 6.53
C GLY A 373 21.14 -5.65 6.47
N SER A 374 19.98 -5.92 5.86
CA SER A 374 18.90 -4.94 5.73
C SER A 374 17.54 -5.59 5.95
N GLY A 375 16.67 -4.97 6.72
CA GLY A 375 15.30 -5.44 6.92
C GLY A 375 14.30 -5.02 5.82
N ALA A 376 14.75 -4.25 4.83
CA ALA A 376 13.91 -3.70 3.76
C ALA A 376 14.08 -4.46 2.43
N VAL A 377 13.20 -4.15 1.47
CA VAL A 377 13.26 -4.70 0.10
C VAL A 377 14.50 -4.24 -0.65
N THR A 378 15.01 -5.05 -1.58
CA THR A 378 16.17 -4.71 -2.41
C THR A 378 15.81 -4.00 -3.72
N ALA A 379 14.55 -4.11 -4.14
CA ALA A 379 13.99 -3.46 -5.33
C ALA A 379 12.49 -3.20 -5.13
N PRO A 380 11.90 -2.18 -5.78
CA PRO A 380 10.47 -1.92 -5.71
C PRO A 380 9.67 -3.03 -6.41
N PHE A 381 8.39 -3.20 -6.07
CA PHE A 381 7.58 -4.20 -6.77
C PHE A 381 7.40 -3.88 -8.26
N MET A 382 7.54 -2.62 -8.66
CA MET A 382 7.48 -2.21 -10.06
C MET A 382 8.67 -2.70 -10.88
N ALA A 383 9.78 -3.13 -10.26
CA ALA A 383 10.90 -3.75 -10.94
C ALA A 383 10.49 -5.02 -11.73
N CYS A 384 9.35 -5.63 -11.41
CA CYS A 384 8.75 -6.71 -12.20
C CYS A 384 8.47 -6.32 -13.67
N LYS A 385 8.46 -5.03 -14.01
CA LYS A 385 8.32 -4.57 -15.41
C LYS A 385 9.50 -5.03 -16.27
N ASP A 386 10.68 -5.16 -15.68
CA ASP A 386 11.93 -5.53 -16.34
C ASP A 386 12.33 -6.99 -16.08
N ALA A 387 11.53 -7.73 -15.32
CA ALA A 387 11.78 -9.14 -15.01
C ALA A 387 11.32 -10.07 -16.14
N GLU A 388 12.10 -11.11 -16.40
CA GLU A 388 11.70 -12.24 -17.25
C GLU A 388 10.95 -13.32 -16.45
N VAL A 389 11.29 -13.45 -15.15
CA VAL A 389 10.63 -14.36 -14.22
C VAL A 389 10.20 -13.63 -12.96
N ILE A 390 8.96 -13.79 -12.61
CA ILE A 390 8.36 -13.26 -11.39
C ILE A 390 7.88 -14.44 -10.55
N MET A 391 8.46 -14.62 -9.37
CA MET A 391 8.01 -15.63 -8.41
C MET A 391 7.18 -14.95 -7.32
N VAL A 392 5.97 -15.45 -7.11
CA VAL A 392 5.08 -15.02 -6.01
C VAL A 392 4.82 -16.24 -5.13
N ILE A 393 5.29 -16.20 -3.89
CA ILE A 393 5.18 -17.34 -2.97
C ILE A 393 4.53 -16.92 -1.65
N GLY A 394 3.56 -17.71 -1.17
CA GLY A 394 2.87 -17.46 0.10
C GLY A 394 2.20 -16.09 0.16
N ALA A 395 1.69 -15.60 -0.97
CA ALA A 395 1.04 -14.30 -1.08
C ALA A 395 -0.09 -14.30 -2.11
N ASN A 396 -1.17 -13.57 -1.82
CA ASN A 396 -2.26 -13.32 -2.76
C ASN A 396 -2.38 -11.81 -3.08
N PRO A 397 -1.48 -11.25 -3.89
CA PRO A 397 -1.45 -9.82 -4.15
C PRO A 397 -2.70 -9.27 -4.85
N ILE A 398 -3.49 -10.10 -5.53
CA ILE A 398 -4.79 -9.67 -6.10
C ILE A 398 -5.72 -9.15 -5.01
N GLU A 399 -5.71 -9.74 -3.82
CA GLU A 399 -6.54 -9.33 -2.68
C GLU A 399 -5.80 -8.36 -1.74
N ASN A 400 -4.53 -8.65 -1.42
CA ASN A 400 -3.78 -7.92 -0.41
C ASN A 400 -3.12 -6.64 -0.94
N HIS A 401 -2.60 -6.68 -2.17
CA HIS A 401 -1.88 -5.59 -2.85
C HIS A 401 -2.39 -5.40 -4.29
N PRO A 402 -3.69 -5.11 -4.50
CA PRO A 402 -4.32 -5.22 -5.83
C PRO A 402 -3.65 -4.35 -6.90
N VAL A 403 -3.16 -3.16 -6.54
CA VAL A 403 -2.44 -2.29 -7.48
C VAL A 403 -1.09 -2.88 -7.87
N ALA A 404 -0.31 -3.44 -6.93
CA ALA A 404 0.93 -4.16 -7.27
C ALA A 404 0.65 -5.36 -8.18
N ALA A 405 -0.43 -6.10 -7.95
CA ALA A 405 -0.84 -7.22 -8.78
C ALA A 405 -1.13 -6.81 -10.24
N THR A 406 -1.52 -5.57 -10.51
CA THR A 406 -1.71 -5.11 -11.90
C THR A 406 -0.41 -5.17 -12.68
N TYR A 407 0.71 -4.80 -12.07
CA TYR A 407 2.03 -4.84 -12.70
C TYR A 407 2.50 -6.28 -12.96
N PHE A 408 2.24 -7.21 -12.03
CA PHE A 408 2.57 -8.64 -12.21
C PHE A 408 1.77 -9.23 -13.36
N LYS A 409 0.46 -8.97 -13.42
CA LYS A 409 -0.42 -9.41 -14.51
C LYS A 409 0.00 -8.81 -15.85
N GLN A 410 0.32 -7.51 -15.90
CA GLN A 410 0.82 -6.86 -17.12
C GLN A 410 2.17 -7.42 -17.57
N ALA A 411 3.10 -7.72 -16.65
CA ALA A 411 4.37 -8.35 -17.00
C ALA A 411 4.15 -9.75 -17.58
N ALA A 412 3.27 -10.56 -17.00
CA ALA A 412 2.90 -11.87 -17.55
C ALA A 412 2.28 -11.76 -18.95
N GLN A 413 1.39 -10.77 -19.20
CA GLN A 413 0.84 -10.53 -20.55
C GLN A 413 1.91 -10.12 -21.58
N ARG A 414 3.00 -9.49 -21.14
CA ARG A 414 4.15 -9.16 -22.01
C ARG A 414 5.11 -10.31 -22.23
N GLY A 415 4.88 -11.46 -21.59
CA GLY A 415 5.67 -12.67 -21.78
C GLY A 415 6.59 -13.05 -20.62
N ALA A 416 6.62 -12.29 -19.51
CA ALA A 416 7.31 -12.72 -18.30
C ALA A 416 6.67 -13.99 -17.74
N LYS A 417 7.49 -14.93 -17.27
CA LYS A 417 7.01 -16.15 -16.62
C LYS A 417 6.59 -15.82 -15.18
N LEU A 418 5.30 -15.90 -14.90
CA LEU A 418 4.77 -15.75 -13.55
C LEU A 418 4.67 -17.13 -12.88
N ILE A 419 5.50 -17.36 -11.87
CA ILE A 419 5.50 -18.57 -11.03
C ILE A 419 4.76 -18.26 -9.75
N VAL A 420 3.68 -18.97 -9.47
CA VAL A 420 2.88 -18.79 -8.25
C VAL A 420 2.98 -20.05 -7.40
N ILE A 421 3.37 -19.90 -6.14
CA ILE A 421 3.54 -20.97 -5.17
C ILE A 421 2.65 -20.67 -3.97
N ASP A 422 1.49 -21.32 -3.89
CA ASP A 422 0.49 -21.06 -2.83
C ASP A 422 -0.39 -22.30 -2.65
N PRO A 423 -0.65 -22.73 -1.41
CA PRO A 423 -1.45 -23.94 -1.17
C PRO A 423 -2.93 -23.82 -1.57
N ARG A 424 -3.46 -22.59 -1.73
CA ARG A 424 -4.87 -22.36 -2.04
C ARG A 424 -5.21 -22.22 -3.51
N GLY A 425 -4.23 -22.04 -4.39
CA GLY A 425 -4.49 -21.83 -5.82
C GLY A 425 -5.19 -20.48 -6.08
N THR A 426 -4.49 -19.38 -5.89
CA THR A 426 -5.01 -18.00 -5.99
C THR A 426 -5.49 -17.63 -7.41
N ALA A 427 -6.23 -16.53 -7.54
CA ALA A 427 -6.71 -16.01 -8.82
C ALA A 427 -5.56 -15.60 -9.79
N LEU A 428 -4.32 -15.44 -9.30
CA LEU A 428 -3.13 -15.28 -10.15
C LEU A 428 -2.89 -16.49 -11.07
N LYS A 429 -3.45 -17.67 -10.76
CA LYS A 429 -3.39 -18.87 -11.61
C LYS A 429 -3.73 -18.58 -13.08
N ARG A 430 -4.67 -17.65 -13.33
CA ARG A 430 -5.06 -17.25 -14.70
C ARG A 430 -3.88 -16.71 -15.53
N TYR A 431 -2.87 -16.14 -14.89
CA TYR A 431 -1.72 -15.49 -15.52
C TYR A 431 -0.43 -16.29 -15.32
N ALA A 432 -0.46 -17.32 -14.47
CA ALA A 432 0.72 -18.06 -14.09
C ALA A 432 1.20 -19.00 -15.21
N SER A 433 2.50 -18.99 -15.47
CA SER A 433 3.17 -20.03 -16.28
C SER A 433 3.28 -21.35 -15.51
N HIS A 434 3.47 -21.26 -14.18
CA HIS A 434 3.49 -22.39 -13.25
C HIS A 434 2.69 -22.02 -12.01
N MET A 435 1.77 -22.90 -11.60
CA MET A 435 1.05 -22.82 -10.35
C MET A 435 1.38 -24.04 -9.50
N LEU A 436 2.15 -23.86 -8.42
CA LEU A 436 2.53 -24.93 -7.50
C LEU A 436 1.60 -24.88 -6.29
N VAL A 437 0.70 -25.86 -6.19
CA VAL A 437 -0.13 -26.08 -5.02
C VAL A 437 0.56 -27.13 -4.16
N PHE A 438 1.09 -26.71 -3.03
CA PHE A 438 1.93 -27.55 -2.16
C PHE A 438 1.28 -27.75 -0.79
N ARG A 439 1.82 -28.69 0.00
CA ARG A 439 1.33 -28.93 1.36
C ARG A 439 1.79 -27.81 2.29
N PRO A 440 0.89 -27.16 3.05
CA PRO A 440 1.27 -26.16 4.05
C PRO A 440 2.35 -26.67 5.01
N GLY A 441 3.27 -25.77 5.43
CA GLY A 441 4.34 -26.11 6.36
C GLY A 441 5.53 -26.86 5.73
N THR A 442 5.54 -27.07 4.41
CA THR A 442 6.63 -27.76 3.69
C THR A 442 7.43 -26.84 2.76
N ASP A 443 7.39 -25.56 3.03
CA ASP A 443 8.04 -24.52 2.22
C ASP A 443 9.54 -24.74 2.10
N VAL A 444 10.24 -25.05 3.22
CA VAL A 444 11.67 -25.33 3.24
C VAL A 444 12.01 -26.52 2.35
N ALA A 445 11.18 -27.60 2.35
CA ALA A 445 11.41 -28.76 1.51
C ALA A 445 11.31 -28.39 0.02
N LEU A 446 10.26 -27.64 -0.36
CA LEU A 446 10.07 -27.16 -1.72
C LEU A 446 11.23 -26.27 -2.16
N LEU A 447 11.59 -25.25 -1.36
CA LEU A 447 12.64 -24.28 -1.69
C LEU A 447 14.03 -24.91 -1.74
N ASN A 448 14.34 -25.83 -0.81
CA ASN A 448 15.60 -26.57 -0.83
C ASN A 448 15.70 -27.48 -2.06
N ALA A 449 14.59 -28.06 -2.56
CA ALA A 449 14.60 -28.79 -3.81
C ALA A 449 14.96 -27.90 -5.01
N LEU A 450 14.44 -26.66 -5.07
CA LEU A 450 14.82 -25.69 -6.10
C LEU A 450 16.30 -25.34 -6.03
N ILE A 451 16.82 -25.04 -4.84
CA ILE A 451 18.25 -24.73 -4.61
C ILE A 451 19.12 -25.96 -4.97
N ASN A 452 18.68 -27.18 -4.64
CA ASN A 452 19.40 -28.43 -5.01
C ASN A 452 19.57 -28.55 -6.52
N VAL A 453 18.52 -28.35 -7.31
CA VAL A 453 18.60 -28.40 -8.79
C VAL A 453 19.61 -27.38 -9.29
N ILE A 454 19.52 -26.13 -8.81
CA ILE A 454 20.40 -25.03 -9.22
C ILE A 454 21.87 -25.39 -8.95
N ILE A 455 22.17 -25.96 -7.78
CA ILE A 455 23.53 -26.31 -7.40
C ILE A 455 23.99 -27.58 -8.16
N ARG A 456 23.15 -28.60 -8.27
CA ARG A 456 23.49 -29.88 -8.92
C ARG A 456 23.72 -29.71 -10.42
N GLU A 457 22.98 -28.82 -11.07
CA GLU A 457 23.07 -28.55 -12.51
C GLU A 457 23.99 -27.37 -12.84
N GLU A 458 24.68 -26.82 -11.84
CA GLU A 458 25.61 -25.67 -11.95
C GLU A 458 24.98 -24.44 -12.59
N LEU A 459 23.68 -24.19 -12.31
CA LEU A 459 22.91 -23.02 -12.80
C LEU A 459 23.12 -21.77 -11.97
N TYR A 460 24.00 -21.78 -10.99
CA TYR A 460 24.33 -20.64 -10.14
C TYR A 460 25.32 -19.71 -10.83
N ASP A 461 25.35 -18.45 -10.41
CA ASP A 461 26.32 -17.45 -10.85
C ASP A 461 27.60 -17.53 -10.00
N SER A 462 28.61 -18.23 -10.50
CA SER A 462 29.87 -18.43 -9.78
C SER A 462 30.62 -17.12 -9.50
N ALA A 463 30.58 -16.16 -10.43
CA ALA A 463 31.25 -14.87 -10.28
C ALA A 463 30.57 -14.01 -9.22
N TYR A 464 29.23 -14.02 -9.19
CA TYR A 464 28.46 -13.33 -8.15
C TYR A 464 28.70 -13.96 -6.77
N ILE A 465 28.68 -15.31 -6.68
CA ILE A 465 28.93 -16.04 -5.44
C ILE A 465 30.31 -15.68 -4.87
N GLU A 466 31.35 -15.73 -5.68
CA GLU A 466 32.73 -15.41 -5.25
C GLU A 466 32.86 -13.98 -4.76
N ARG A 467 32.21 -13.03 -5.44
CA ARG A 467 32.33 -11.61 -5.12
C ARG A 467 31.45 -11.18 -3.94
N PHE A 468 30.20 -11.65 -3.90
CA PHE A 468 29.15 -11.05 -3.09
C PHE A 468 28.55 -11.96 -2.02
N THR A 469 28.97 -13.23 -1.91
CA THR A 469 28.42 -14.15 -0.91
C THR A 469 29.48 -14.79 -0.03
N GLU A 470 29.06 -15.30 1.12
CA GLU A 470 29.84 -16.17 2.00
C GLU A 470 29.01 -17.39 2.44
N GLY A 471 29.67 -18.53 2.69
CA GLY A 471 29.01 -19.74 3.16
C GLY A 471 28.51 -20.70 2.06
N PHE A 472 28.81 -20.46 0.77
CA PHE A 472 28.30 -21.27 -0.35
C PHE A 472 28.67 -22.75 -0.25
N GLU A 473 29.92 -23.10 0.12
CA GLU A 473 30.34 -24.50 0.24
C GLU A 473 29.59 -25.25 1.36
N ASN A 474 29.26 -24.55 2.44
CA ASN A 474 28.44 -25.12 3.51
C ASN A 474 27.00 -25.34 3.02
N LEU A 475 26.43 -24.35 2.32
CA LEU A 475 25.10 -24.47 1.69
C LEU A 475 25.07 -25.66 0.72
N ARG A 476 26.03 -25.74 -0.21
CA ARG A 476 26.14 -26.84 -1.21
C ARG A 476 26.16 -28.22 -0.56
N LYS A 477 26.93 -28.36 0.51
CA LYS A 477 27.03 -29.62 1.25
C LYS A 477 25.72 -29.98 1.96
N ARG A 478 25.07 -29.01 2.59
CA ARG A 478 23.83 -29.23 3.35
C ARG A 478 22.62 -29.48 2.46
N ILE A 479 22.57 -28.85 1.28
CA ILE A 479 21.46 -28.98 0.33
C ILE A 479 21.53 -30.31 -0.47
N ALA A 480 22.69 -30.98 -0.56
CA ALA A 480 22.88 -32.19 -1.38
C ALA A 480 21.81 -33.30 -1.22
N PRO A 481 21.27 -33.61 -0.03
CA PRO A 481 20.24 -34.63 0.13
C PRO A 481 18.83 -34.20 -0.29
N PHE A 482 18.56 -32.91 -0.48
CA PHE A 482 17.21 -32.36 -0.72
C PHE A 482 16.89 -32.32 -2.22
N THR A 483 17.04 -33.50 -2.91
CA THR A 483 16.73 -33.59 -4.34
C THR A 483 15.23 -33.43 -4.60
N PRO A 484 14.81 -33.02 -5.81
CA PRO A 484 13.39 -32.94 -6.16
C PRO A 484 12.65 -34.27 -5.90
N GLU A 485 13.28 -35.40 -6.20
CA GLU A 485 12.70 -36.71 -5.99
C GLU A 485 12.49 -37.05 -4.51
N ALA A 486 13.40 -36.59 -3.63
CA ALA A 486 13.28 -36.77 -2.19
C ALA A 486 12.27 -35.82 -1.57
N MET A 487 12.14 -34.60 -2.11
CA MET A 487 11.26 -33.55 -1.53
C MET A 487 9.83 -33.60 -2.09
N ALA A 488 9.61 -34.11 -3.31
CA ALA A 488 8.29 -34.23 -3.93
C ALA A 488 7.24 -34.92 -3.04
N PRO A 489 7.51 -36.08 -2.41
CA PRO A 489 6.54 -36.70 -1.51
C PRO A 489 6.28 -35.90 -0.24
N ILE A 490 7.18 -34.99 0.19
CA ILE A 490 7.01 -34.12 1.37
C ILE A 490 6.15 -32.93 0.99
N CYS A 491 6.54 -32.17 -0.02
CA CYS A 491 5.84 -30.91 -0.39
C CYS A 491 4.60 -31.14 -1.26
N GLY A 492 4.44 -32.32 -1.87
CA GLY A 492 3.29 -32.65 -2.71
C GLY A 492 3.33 -32.04 -4.13
N VAL A 493 4.50 -31.56 -4.56
CA VAL A 493 4.77 -31.08 -5.92
C VAL A 493 5.68 -32.06 -6.59
N ASP A 494 5.39 -32.49 -7.82
CA ASP A 494 6.20 -33.49 -8.54
C ASP A 494 7.61 -32.96 -8.86
N ALA A 495 8.57 -33.89 -8.96
CA ALA A 495 9.99 -33.59 -9.15
C ALA A 495 10.29 -32.90 -10.50
N GLU A 496 9.50 -33.18 -11.53
CA GLU A 496 9.64 -32.55 -12.85
C GLU A 496 9.27 -31.08 -12.79
N THR A 497 8.13 -30.73 -12.14
CA THR A 497 7.70 -29.36 -11.91
C THR A 497 8.71 -28.58 -11.06
N LEU A 498 9.22 -29.16 -9.97
CA LEU A 498 10.26 -28.54 -9.15
C LEU A 498 11.52 -28.24 -9.99
N THR A 499 11.96 -29.17 -10.78
CA THR A 499 13.12 -29.02 -11.67
C THR A 499 12.88 -27.95 -12.74
N ALA A 500 11.70 -27.93 -13.36
CA ALA A 500 11.36 -26.93 -14.38
C ALA A 500 11.32 -25.49 -13.81
N VAL A 501 10.76 -25.32 -12.62
CA VAL A 501 10.71 -24.03 -11.93
C VAL A 501 12.10 -23.56 -11.53
N ALA A 502 12.94 -24.43 -10.97
CA ALA A 502 14.31 -24.10 -10.60
C ALA A 502 15.12 -23.61 -11.81
N ARG A 503 15.05 -24.36 -12.92
CA ARG A 503 15.70 -23.99 -14.19
C ARG A 503 15.17 -22.65 -14.72
N ALA A 504 13.84 -22.47 -14.76
CA ALA A 504 13.23 -21.23 -15.24
C ALA A 504 13.70 -20.00 -14.46
N TYR A 505 13.81 -20.12 -13.13
CA TYR A 505 14.28 -19.04 -12.28
C TYR A 505 15.77 -18.76 -12.46
N ALA A 506 16.62 -19.80 -12.46
CA ALA A 506 18.07 -19.65 -12.44
C ALA A 506 18.66 -19.25 -13.81
N THR A 507 18.07 -19.68 -14.92
CA THR A 507 18.57 -19.36 -16.28
C THR A 507 18.02 -18.07 -16.85
N SER A 508 17.16 -17.37 -16.12
CA SER A 508 16.59 -16.07 -16.51
C SER A 508 17.64 -14.96 -16.38
N ALA A 509 17.64 -14.03 -17.31
CA ALA A 509 18.46 -12.83 -17.21
C ALA A 509 18.07 -11.96 -16.01
N ALA A 510 16.78 -11.92 -15.66
CA ALA A 510 16.28 -11.16 -14.52
C ALA A 510 15.10 -11.88 -13.85
N SER A 511 15.28 -12.28 -12.60
CA SER A 511 14.25 -12.89 -11.75
C SER A 511 14.04 -12.09 -10.48
N ILE A 512 12.78 -11.88 -10.11
CA ILE A 512 12.40 -11.22 -8.87
C ILE A 512 11.46 -12.10 -8.05
N VAL A 513 11.66 -12.13 -6.72
CA VAL A 513 10.80 -12.90 -5.82
C VAL A 513 10.01 -12.00 -4.88
N PHE A 514 8.70 -12.24 -4.82
CA PHE A 514 7.75 -11.62 -3.92
C PHE A 514 7.18 -12.64 -2.95
N TRP A 515 7.10 -12.30 -1.68
CA TRP A 515 6.47 -13.19 -0.70
C TRP A 515 5.62 -12.44 0.32
N GLY A 516 4.72 -13.15 0.97
CA GLY A 516 3.84 -12.60 1.98
C GLY A 516 3.82 -13.42 3.27
N MET A 517 2.68 -13.36 3.95
CA MET A 517 2.48 -14.00 5.25
C MET A 517 2.56 -15.52 5.19
N GLY A 518 2.23 -16.14 4.06
CA GLY A 518 2.38 -17.59 3.86
C GLY A 518 3.82 -18.09 3.96
N ILE A 519 4.81 -17.21 3.86
CA ILE A 519 6.23 -17.52 4.13
C ILE A 519 6.58 -17.18 5.58
N SER A 520 6.12 -16.02 6.08
CA SER A 520 6.60 -15.46 7.35
C SER A 520 5.89 -16.01 8.58
N GLN A 521 4.58 -16.27 8.49
CA GLN A 521 3.75 -16.68 9.63
C GLN A 521 3.76 -18.21 9.84
N HIS A 522 4.94 -18.76 9.97
CA HIS A 522 5.20 -20.16 10.31
C HIS A 522 6.23 -20.26 11.43
N VAL A 523 6.24 -21.36 12.18
CA VAL A 523 7.31 -21.67 13.14
C VAL A 523 8.68 -21.65 12.43
N HIS A 524 8.71 -22.09 11.16
CA HIS A 524 9.90 -22.07 10.30
C HIS A 524 9.99 -20.84 9.37
N GLY A 525 9.28 -19.75 9.66
CA GLY A 525 9.20 -18.57 8.80
C GLY A 525 10.56 -17.91 8.49
N THR A 526 11.48 -17.93 9.45
CA THR A 526 12.85 -17.42 9.24
C THR A 526 13.61 -18.32 8.25
N ASP A 527 13.47 -19.64 8.35
CA ASP A 527 14.11 -20.59 7.44
C ASP A 527 13.52 -20.51 6.02
N ASN A 528 12.21 -20.32 5.91
CA ASN A 528 11.55 -20.06 4.63
C ASN A 528 12.18 -18.84 3.92
N ALA A 529 12.35 -17.75 4.64
CA ALA A 529 12.95 -16.53 4.08
C ALA A 529 14.46 -16.70 3.78
N ARG A 530 15.22 -17.43 4.61
CA ARG A 530 16.62 -17.81 4.35
C ARG A 530 16.77 -18.56 3.03
N CYS A 531 15.85 -19.50 2.72
CA CYS A 531 15.83 -20.19 1.44
C CYS A 531 15.63 -19.23 0.26
N LEU A 532 14.73 -18.24 0.37
CA LEU A 532 14.50 -17.25 -0.69
C LEU A 532 15.71 -16.32 -0.89
N ILE A 533 16.38 -15.93 0.19
CA ILE A 533 17.63 -15.16 0.14
C ILE A 533 18.72 -15.99 -0.56
N ALA A 534 18.89 -17.27 -0.18
CA ALA A 534 19.84 -18.14 -0.83
C ALA A 534 19.54 -18.33 -2.32
N LEU A 535 18.28 -18.58 -2.68
CA LEU A 535 17.83 -18.72 -4.07
C LEU A 535 18.22 -17.52 -4.94
N ALA A 536 17.91 -16.30 -4.46
CA ALA A 536 18.18 -15.09 -5.20
C ALA A 536 19.70 -14.77 -5.29
N THR A 537 20.44 -14.96 -4.19
CA THR A 537 21.86 -14.59 -4.16
C THR A 537 22.77 -15.57 -4.89
N ILE A 538 22.50 -16.89 -4.83
CA ILE A 538 23.32 -17.86 -5.61
C ILE A 538 23.12 -17.72 -7.13
N THR A 539 22.03 -17.13 -7.57
CA THR A 539 21.71 -16.89 -8.99
C THR A 539 21.98 -15.45 -9.44
N GLY A 540 22.58 -14.61 -8.58
CA GLY A 540 22.88 -13.21 -8.90
C GLY A 540 21.65 -12.33 -9.16
N GLN A 541 20.49 -12.68 -8.58
CA GLN A 541 19.22 -12.01 -8.81
C GLN A 541 18.95 -10.90 -7.77
N VAL A 542 19.97 -10.08 -7.43
CA VAL A 542 19.88 -8.93 -6.54
C VAL A 542 20.76 -7.80 -7.10
N GLY A 543 20.31 -6.56 -6.92
CA GLY A 543 21.12 -5.35 -7.19
C GLY A 543 21.13 -4.87 -8.64
N ARG A 544 20.24 -5.35 -9.51
CA ARG A 544 20.13 -4.91 -10.92
C ARG A 544 18.66 -4.88 -11.39
N PRO A 545 18.35 -4.17 -12.47
CA PRO A 545 16.97 -4.05 -12.99
C PRO A 545 16.29 -5.42 -13.18
N GLY A 546 15.03 -5.52 -12.79
CA GLY A 546 14.22 -6.74 -12.91
C GLY A 546 14.54 -7.83 -11.89
N THR A 547 15.45 -7.58 -10.94
CA THR A 547 15.84 -8.55 -9.91
C THR A 547 15.51 -8.04 -8.51
N GLY A 548 15.41 -8.95 -7.53
CA GLY A 548 15.30 -8.52 -6.13
C GLY A 548 14.59 -9.50 -5.21
N LEU A 549 14.67 -9.12 -3.93
CA LEU A 549 14.02 -9.72 -2.78
C LEU A 549 12.94 -8.75 -2.29
N HIS A 550 11.66 -9.13 -2.31
CA HIS A 550 10.57 -8.23 -1.98
C HIS A 550 9.51 -8.87 -1.07
N PRO A 551 9.66 -8.80 0.26
CA PRO A 551 8.55 -9.07 1.17
C PRO A 551 7.45 -8.01 0.98
N LEU A 552 6.24 -8.43 0.60
CA LEU A 552 5.09 -7.56 0.42
C LEU A 552 4.53 -7.13 1.78
N ARG A 553 4.88 -5.93 2.25
CA ARG A 553 4.41 -5.40 3.53
C ARG A 553 2.90 -5.21 3.53
N GLY A 554 2.23 -5.69 4.57
CA GLY A 554 0.76 -5.71 4.65
C GLY A 554 0.15 -4.32 4.83
N GLN A 555 0.26 -3.73 6.01
CA GLN A 555 -0.30 -2.41 6.32
C GLN A 555 0.52 -1.29 5.65
N ASN A 556 -0.08 -0.10 5.58
CA ASN A 556 0.50 1.07 4.90
C ASN A 556 1.81 1.57 5.49
N ASN A 557 2.08 1.32 6.77
CA ASN A 557 3.27 1.78 7.47
C ASN A 557 4.05 0.68 8.21
N VAL A 558 3.91 -0.59 7.82
CA VAL A 558 4.69 -1.70 8.43
C VAL A 558 6.19 -1.46 8.32
N GLN A 559 6.66 -0.95 7.18
CA GLN A 559 8.07 -0.61 6.99
C GLN A 559 8.46 0.53 7.91
N GLY A 560 7.75 1.66 7.87
CA GLY A 560 8.12 2.85 8.62
C GLY A 560 7.99 2.72 10.14
N ALA A 561 7.00 1.97 10.63
CA ALA A 561 6.89 1.69 12.06
C ALA A 561 8.08 0.86 12.59
N SER A 562 8.57 -0.08 11.78
CA SER A 562 9.79 -0.84 12.08
C SER A 562 11.03 0.04 12.01
N ASP A 563 11.15 0.88 10.96
CA ASP A 563 12.26 1.82 10.77
C ASP A 563 12.33 2.83 11.94
N ALA A 564 11.17 3.30 12.44
CA ALA A 564 11.03 4.20 13.58
C ALA A 564 11.36 3.55 14.95
N GLY A 565 11.74 2.27 14.98
CA GLY A 565 12.20 1.57 16.17
C GLY A 565 11.13 1.02 17.10
N LEU A 566 9.93 0.79 16.57
CA LEU A 566 8.81 0.19 17.33
C LEU A 566 9.01 -1.33 17.47
N ILE A 567 10.22 -1.74 17.88
CA ILE A 567 10.70 -3.11 18.00
C ILE A 567 11.55 -3.24 19.28
N PRO A 568 11.38 -4.28 20.12
CA PRO A 568 11.97 -4.34 21.45
C PRO A 568 13.49 -4.44 21.50
N MET A 569 14.16 -4.94 20.45
CA MET A 569 15.60 -5.19 20.42
C MET A 569 16.41 -4.11 19.68
N VAL A 570 15.74 -3.13 19.05
CA VAL A 570 16.40 -2.08 18.28
C VAL A 570 15.77 -0.70 18.54
N TYR A 571 16.59 0.33 18.47
CA TYR A 571 16.19 1.73 18.35
C TYR A 571 15.80 2.06 16.89
N PRO A 572 15.34 3.29 16.58
CA PRO A 572 15.13 3.73 15.21
C PRO A 572 16.29 3.37 14.29
N ASP A 573 15.95 3.03 13.05
CA ASP A 573 16.89 2.60 12.00
C ASP A 573 17.63 1.27 12.31
N TYR A 574 16.96 0.35 12.99
CA TYR A 574 17.46 -0.99 13.39
C TYR A 574 18.75 -0.97 14.21
N GLN A 575 19.05 0.13 14.89
CA GLN A 575 20.23 0.29 15.75
C GLN A 575 20.06 -0.53 17.04
N ALA A 576 21.00 -1.45 17.32
CA ALA A 576 20.84 -2.46 18.38
C ALA A 576 20.80 -1.84 19.79
N VAL A 577 19.82 -2.20 20.62
CA VAL A 577 19.66 -1.74 22.02
C VAL A 577 20.86 -2.16 22.89
N GLY A 578 21.44 -3.35 22.64
CA GLY A 578 22.58 -3.87 23.39
C GLY A 578 23.92 -3.21 23.07
N ASP A 579 24.02 -2.39 22.02
CA ASP A 579 25.26 -1.64 21.71
C ASP A 579 25.35 -0.39 22.58
N GLU A 580 26.46 -0.27 23.35
CA GLU A 580 26.66 0.81 24.28
C GLU A 580 26.80 2.19 23.59
N ASN A 581 27.45 2.24 22.42
CA ASN A 581 27.63 3.49 21.68
C ASN A 581 26.30 3.95 21.08
N VAL A 582 25.52 3.01 20.54
CA VAL A 582 24.16 3.29 20.03
C VAL A 582 23.28 3.79 21.17
N ARG A 583 23.26 3.10 22.30
CA ARG A 583 22.47 3.52 23.47
C ARG A 583 22.86 4.93 23.94
N ALA A 584 24.17 5.22 24.08
CA ALA A 584 24.64 6.54 24.46
C ALA A 584 24.18 7.65 23.50
N LYS A 585 24.16 7.38 22.19
CA LYS A 585 23.58 8.30 21.17
C LYS A 585 22.11 8.63 21.46
N PHE A 586 21.31 7.63 21.79
CA PHE A 586 19.88 7.84 22.08
C PHE A 586 19.64 8.44 23.48
N GLU A 587 20.48 8.12 24.47
CA GLU A 587 20.45 8.76 25.79
C GLU A 587 20.74 10.26 25.70
N ASP A 588 21.71 10.64 24.86
CA ASP A 588 22.03 12.04 24.58
C ASP A 588 20.86 12.74 23.85
N ALA A 589 20.37 12.13 22.77
CA ALA A 589 19.28 12.69 21.97
C ALA A 589 17.97 12.87 22.76
N TRP A 590 17.66 11.95 23.68
CA TRP A 590 16.42 11.97 24.46
C TRP A 590 16.56 12.51 25.88
N GLY A 591 17.79 12.76 26.32
CA GLY A 591 18.10 13.31 27.63
C GLY A 591 17.69 12.41 28.81
N THR A 592 17.67 11.09 28.63
CA THR A 592 17.17 10.12 29.62
C THR A 592 17.99 8.83 29.57
N PRO A 593 18.44 8.26 30.70
CA PRO A 593 19.05 6.93 30.72
C PRO A 593 18.09 5.85 30.20
N LEU A 594 18.61 4.88 29.44
CA LEU A 594 17.82 3.85 28.78
C LEU A 594 18.17 2.44 29.29
N ASP A 595 17.19 1.51 29.27
CA ASP A 595 17.43 0.10 29.62
C ASP A 595 18.39 -0.52 28.60
N PRO A 596 19.52 -1.11 29.03
CA PRO A 596 20.53 -1.72 28.15
C PRO A 596 20.08 -3.09 27.57
N ASN A 597 18.98 -3.64 28.04
CA ASN A 597 18.54 -4.97 27.64
C ASN A 597 17.41 -4.90 26.62
N ALA A 598 17.35 -5.84 25.69
CA ALA A 598 16.20 -6.00 24.82
C ALA A 598 14.91 -6.21 25.63
N GLY A 599 13.82 -5.67 25.11
CA GLY A 599 12.50 -5.86 25.69
C GLY A 599 11.85 -7.17 25.22
N LEU A 600 10.66 -7.43 25.76
CA LEU A 600 9.82 -8.54 25.37
C LEU A 600 9.12 -8.28 24.03
N THR A 601 8.99 -9.31 23.22
CA THR A 601 8.16 -9.32 22.01
C THR A 601 6.66 -9.33 22.38
N VAL A 602 5.79 -9.02 21.42
CA VAL A 602 4.33 -9.02 21.65
C VAL A 602 3.82 -10.33 22.26
N VAL A 603 4.31 -11.48 21.76
CA VAL A 603 3.90 -12.80 22.29
C VAL A 603 4.38 -12.96 23.75
N GLU A 604 5.64 -12.64 24.02
CA GLU A 604 6.21 -12.67 25.36
C GLU A 604 5.54 -11.65 26.31
N ILE A 605 5.11 -10.48 25.80
CA ILE A 605 4.34 -9.49 26.56
C ILE A 605 2.99 -10.09 27.00
N MET A 606 2.27 -10.78 26.10
CA MET A 606 1.00 -11.42 26.44
C MET A 606 1.19 -12.57 27.43
N ASP A 607 2.22 -13.40 27.26
CA ASP A 607 2.58 -14.45 28.25
C ASP A 607 2.91 -13.84 29.62
N ALA A 608 3.71 -12.78 29.63
CA ALA A 608 4.10 -12.10 30.86
C ALA A 608 2.91 -11.40 31.56
N ALA A 609 1.98 -10.83 30.78
CA ALA A 609 0.73 -10.25 31.31
C ALA A 609 -0.15 -11.35 31.92
N ASN A 610 -0.32 -12.47 31.24
CA ASN A 610 -1.08 -13.61 31.76
C ASN A 610 -0.46 -14.20 33.03
N ALA A 611 0.88 -14.17 33.14
CA ALA A 611 1.63 -14.57 34.33
C ALA A 611 1.67 -13.49 35.43
N GLY A 612 1.07 -12.31 35.24
CA GLY A 612 1.06 -11.19 36.20
C GLY A 612 2.38 -10.44 36.33
N LYS A 613 3.33 -10.63 35.39
CA LYS A 613 4.62 -9.92 35.37
C LYS A 613 4.48 -8.54 34.72
N ILE A 614 3.74 -8.46 33.60
CA ILE A 614 3.28 -7.20 33.02
C ILE A 614 1.95 -6.88 33.69
N LYS A 615 1.85 -5.68 34.25
CA LYS A 615 0.70 -5.22 35.03
C LYS A 615 0.00 -4.03 34.42
N GLY A 616 0.69 -3.28 33.57
CA GLY A 616 0.13 -2.14 32.85
C GLY A 616 0.56 -2.11 31.39
N MET A 617 -0.35 -1.68 30.54
CA MET A 617 -0.07 -1.53 29.08
C MET A 617 -0.66 -0.24 28.52
N TYR A 618 0.03 0.27 27.51
CA TYR A 618 -0.48 1.30 26.61
C TYR A 618 -0.57 0.73 25.20
N VAL A 619 -1.76 0.69 24.63
CA VAL A 619 -2.05 0.15 23.30
C VAL A 619 -2.57 1.27 22.40
N MET A 620 -1.92 1.50 21.26
CA MET A 620 -2.28 2.52 20.28
C MET A 620 -2.62 1.88 18.93
N GLY A 621 -3.90 1.97 18.54
CA GLY A 621 -4.37 1.61 17.21
C GLY A 621 -4.17 0.13 16.84
N GLU A 622 -4.13 -0.75 17.84
CA GLU A 622 -4.00 -2.20 17.69
C GLU A 622 -5.11 -2.92 18.45
N ASN A 623 -5.47 -4.09 17.95
CA ASN A 623 -6.56 -4.88 18.51
C ASN A 623 -6.14 -6.34 18.80
N PRO A 624 -5.18 -6.56 19.74
CA PRO A 624 -4.69 -7.90 20.08
C PRO A 624 -5.79 -8.85 20.54
N ALA A 625 -6.86 -8.36 21.20
CA ALA A 625 -8.02 -9.17 21.56
C ALA A 625 -8.81 -9.73 20.36
N MET A 626 -8.42 -9.38 19.12
CA MET A 626 -8.98 -9.90 17.87
C MET A 626 -7.91 -10.48 16.95
N SER A 627 -6.68 -9.95 16.97
CA SER A 627 -5.63 -10.26 15.98
C SER A 627 -4.58 -11.27 16.45
N ASP A 628 -4.45 -11.51 17.75
CA ASP A 628 -3.44 -12.44 18.26
C ASP A 628 -3.79 -13.90 17.93
N PRO A 629 -2.78 -14.77 17.72
CA PRO A 629 -2.99 -16.15 17.30
C PRO A 629 -3.83 -16.99 18.28
N ASP A 630 -3.58 -16.85 19.60
CA ASP A 630 -4.38 -17.44 20.66
C ASP A 630 -5.28 -16.37 21.30
N LEU A 631 -6.45 -16.21 20.73
CA LEU A 631 -7.39 -15.17 21.12
C LEU A 631 -7.85 -15.26 22.57
N GLN A 632 -8.08 -16.47 23.09
CA GLN A 632 -8.50 -16.68 24.48
C GLN A 632 -7.39 -16.32 25.45
N HIS A 633 -6.16 -16.68 25.12
CA HIS A 633 -4.96 -16.31 25.88
C HIS A 633 -4.78 -14.78 25.92
N ALA A 634 -4.88 -14.12 24.78
CA ALA A 634 -4.74 -12.66 24.66
C ALA A 634 -5.82 -11.92 25.47
N ARG A 635 -7.09 -12.30 25.37
CA ARG A 635 -8.19 -11.71 26.15
C ARG A 635 -8.01 -11.93 27.64
N ALA A 636 -7.60 -13.12 28.06
CA ALA A 636 -7.30 -13.42 29.46
C ALA A 636 -6.13 -12.58 29.99
N ALA A 637 -5.09 -12.37 29.20
CA ALA A 637 -3.95 -11.51 29.53
C ALA A 637 -4.37 -10.05 29.72
N LEU A 638 -5.13 -9.50 28.78
CA LEU A 638 -5.62 -8.12 28.84
C LEU A 638 -6.55 -7.86 30.03
N ALA A 639 -7.43 -8.81 30.32
CA ALA A 639 -8.34 -8.73 31.46
C ALA A 639 -7.62 -8.73 32.81
N LYS A 640 -6.44 -9.37 32.93
CA LYS A 640 -5.63 -9.43 34.15
C LYS A 640 -4.82 -8.17 34.43
N LEU A 641 -4.65 -7.27 33.45
CA LEU A 641 -3.87 -6.06 33.66
C LEU A 641 -4.50 -5.17 34.73
N GLU A 642 -3.67 -4.68 35.65
CA GLU A 642 -4.09 -3.71 36.67
C GLU A 642 -4.44 -2.35 36.06
N HIS A 643 -3.84 -2.02 34.90
CA HIS A 643 -4.11 -0.77 34.20
C HIS A 643 -3.84 -0.91 32.70
N LEU A 644 -4.89 -0.71 31.89
CA LEU A 644 -4.82 -0.76 30.44
C LEU A 644 -5.33 0.54 29.84
N VAL A 645 -4.47 1.23 29.13
CA VAL A 645 -4.78 2.45 28.35
C VAL A 645 -4.88 2.05 26.88
N VAL A 646 -6.02 2.34 26.26
CA VAL A 646 -6.23 2.09 24.80
C VAL A 646 -6.54 3.41 24.11
N GLN A 647 -5.81 3.68 23.05
CA GLN A 647 -6.03 4.81 22.14
C GLN A 647 -6.46 4.27 20.80
N ASP A 648 -7.70 4.54 20.40
CA ASP A 648 -8.28 3.97 19.17
C ASP A 648 -9.40 4.83 18.60
N LEU A 649 -9.87 4.49 17.39
CA LEU A 649 -10.98 5.12 16.70
C LEU A 649 -12.35 4.59 17.17
N PHE A 650 -12.39 3.33 17.60
CA PHE A 650 -13.59 2.59 17.93
C PHE A 650 -13.43 1.86 19.26
N LEU A 651 -14.54 1.47 19.86
CA LEU A 651 -14.53 0.54 20.98
C LEU A 651 -14.28 -0.88 20.44
N THR A 652 -13.00 -1.19 20.20
CA THR A 652 -12.56 -2.52 19.73
C THR A 652 -12.63 -3.58 20.83
N GLU A 653 -12.45 -4.85 20.47
CA GLU A 653 -12.37 -5.95 21.43
C GLU A 653 -11.26 -5.74 22.48
N THR A 654 -10.18 -5.09 22.12
CA THR A 654 -9.13 -4.68 23.06
C THR A 654 -9.59 -3.54 23.95
N ALA A 655 -10.24 -2.52 23.38
CA ALA A 655 -10.77 -1.39 24.14
C ALA A 655 -11.84 -1.79 25.16
N VAL A 656 -12.56 -2.89 24.91
CA VAL A 656 -13.50 -3.50 25.86
C VAL A 656 -12.82 -3.86 27.19
N HIS A 657 -11.54 -4.20 27.21
CA HIS A 657 -10.78 -4.52 28.44
C HIS A 657 -10.04 -3.31 29.03
N ALA A 658 -10.11 -2.12 28.41
CA ALA A 658 -9.39 -0.93 28.86
C ALA A 658 -9.95 -0.37 30.17
N ASP A 659 -9.10 0.27 30.97
CA ASP A 659 -9.48 1.11 32.11
C ASP A 659 -9.75 2.55 31.65
N VAL A 660 -9.06 2.99 30.59
CA VAL A 660 -9.31 4.27 29.92
C VAL A 660 -9.18 4.10 28.39
N VAL A 661 -10.12 4.72 27.67
CA VAL A 661 -10.14 4.75 26.20
C VAL A 661 -10.02 6.19 25.73
N LEU A 662 -9.03 6.45 24.87
CA LEU A 662 -8.70 7.77 24.35
C LEU A 662 -9.06 7.85 22.86
N PRO A 663 -10.02 8.73 22.46
CA PRO A 663 -10.49 8.82 21.08
C PRO A 663 -9.43 9.45 20.18
N ALA A 664 -8.99 8.68 19.19
CA ALA A 664 -7.91 9.01 18.28
C ALA A 664 -8.39 9.52 16.91
N SER A 665 -7.42 9.94 16.08
CA SER A 665 -7.66 10.43 14.72
C SER A 665 -7.56 9.33 13.68
N ALA A 666 -8.49 9.34 12.71
CA ALA A 666 -8.35 8.56 11.48
C ALA A 666 -7.28 9.17 10.56
N TRP A 667 -6.78 8.38 9.59
CA TRP A 667 -5.73 8.85 8.70
C TRP A 667 -6.05 10.18 7.96
N PRO A 668 -7.26 10.40 7.41
CA PRO A 668 -7.59 11.67 6.78
C PRO A 668 -7.72 12.87 7.75
N GLU A 669 -7.65 12.64 9.05
CA GLU A 669 -7.83 13.65 10.10
C GLU A 669 -6.50 14.17 10.68
N LYS A 670 -5.36 13.80 10.07
CA LYS A 670 -4.02 14.16 10.57
C LYS A 670 -2.99 14.33 9.45
N ASP A 671 -1.94 15.09 9.76
CA ASP A 671 -0.69 15.10 9.02
C ASP A 671 0.25 14.04 9.56
N GLY A 672 1.12 13.50 8.71
CA GLY A 672 2.16 12.56 9.10
C GLY A 672 2.78 11.85 7.91
N THR A 673 3.88 11.16 8.14
CA THR A 673 4.56 10.40 7.09
C THR A 673 4.35 8.90 7.26
N VAL A 674 4.39 8.16 6.14
CA VAL A 674 4.41 6.69 6.14
C VAL A 674 5.48 6.19 5.18
N THR A 675 6.03 5.01 5.45
CA THR A 675 6.99 4.36 4.55
C THR A 675 6.37 3.09 3.98
N ASN A 676 6.21 3.06 2.66
CA ASN A 676 5.60 1.94 1.96
C ASN A 676 6.57 0.76 1.76
N THR A 677 6.06 -0.34 1.15
CA THR A 677 6.86 -1.55 0.88
C THR A 677 8.07 -1.29 -0.04
N ASN A 678 8.05 -0.23 -0.85
CA ASN A 678 9.14 0.14 -1.77
C ASN A 678 10.23 1.02 -1.13
N ARG A 679 10.22 1.22 0.18
CA ARG A 679 11.11 2.17 0.88
C ARG A 679 10.84 3.64 0.52
N GLN A 680 9.62 3.97 0.10
CA GLN A 680 9.22 5.34 -0.20
C GLN A 680 8.60 5.97 1.05
N VAL A 681 9.25 7.00 1.58
CA VAL A 681 8.69 7.87 2.62
C VAL A 681 7.71 8.82 1.97
N GLN A 682 6.46 8.84 2.42
CA GLN A 682 5.36 9.52 1.75
C GLN A 682 4.62 10.45 2.71
N MET A 683 4.22 11.63 2.21
CA MET A 683 3.48 12.62 2.97
C MET A 683 1.98 12.34 2.95
N GLY A 684 1.39 12.16 4.14
CA GLY A 684 -0.05 12.22 4.37
C GLY A 684 -0.46 13.59 4.88
N ARG A 685 -1.59 14.12 4.38
CA ARG A 685 -2.08 15.45 4.76
C ARG A 685 -3.50 15.37 5.30
N GLN A 686 -3.77 16.20 6.30
CA GLN A 686 -5.08 16.32 6.92
C GLN A 686 -6.10 16.87 5.92
N ALA A 687 -7.18 16.13 5.70
CA ALA A 687 -8.30 16.51 4.85
C ALA A 687 -9.59 16.79 5.65
N LEU A 688 -9.68 16.27 6.86
CA LEU A 688 -10.86 16.36 7.72
C LEU A 688 -10.48 16.80 9.15
N ILE A 689 -11.44 17.35 9.83
CA ILE A 689 -11.36 17.64 11.27
C ILE A 689 -11.85 16.39 12.03
N VAL A 690 -11.19 16.05 13.12
CA VAL A 690 -11.59 14.95 14.02
C VAL A 690 -13.01 15.13 14.55
N PRO A 691 -13.76 14.03 14.82
CA PRO A 691 -15.12 14.10 15.37
C PRO A 691 -15.13 14.47 16.86
N GLY A 692 -16.07 15.30 17.26
CA GLY A 692 -16.27 15.66 18.66
C GLY A 692 -15.01 16.20 19.34
N GLU A 693 -14.63 15.58 20.45
CA GLU A 693 -13.45 15.96 21.22
C GLU A 693 -12.22 15.07 20.90
N ALA A 694 -12.29 14.14 19.91
CA ALA A 694 -11.16 13.34 19.53
C ALA A 694 -9.90 14.19 19.23
N ARG A 695 -8.72 13.62 19.37
CA ARG A 695 -7.45 14.32 19.17
C ARG A 695 -6.53 13.52 18.25
N GLN A 696 -5.58 14.20 17.62
CA GLN A 696 -4.54 13.55 16.85
C GLN A 696 -3.63 12.70 17.76
N ASP A 697 -3.22 11.57 17.28
CA ASP A 697 -2.51 10.55 18.06
C ASP A 697 -1.21 11.07 18.68
N TRP A 698 -0.40 11.83 17.92
CA TRP A 698 0.86 12.41 18.42
C TRP A 698 0.64 13.32 19.64
N TRP A 699 -0.47 14.07 19.67
CA TRP A 699 -0.81 14.95 20.78
C TRP A 699 -1.15 14.13 22.03
N ILE A 700 -1.95 13.07 21.88
CA ILE A 700 -2.33 12.18 22.99
C ILE A 700 -1.09 11.55 23.62
N ILE A 701 -0.19 11.01 22.78
CA ILE A 701 1.07 10.38 23.24
C ILE A 701 1.92 11.41 24.00
N GLN A 702 2.05 12.64 23.47
CA GLN A 702 2.79 13.70 24.13
C GLN A 702 2.19 14.11 25.48
N GLU A 703 0.86 14.20 25.58
CA GLU A 703 0.19 14.58 26.82
C GLU A 703 0.34 13.50 27.91
N ILE A 704 0.33 12.22 27.54
CA ILE A 704 0.71 11.11 28.44
C ILE A 704 2.17 11.27 28.87
N ALA A 705 3.08 11.52 27.94
CA ALA A 705 4.52 11.68 28.21
C ALA A 705 4.79 12.82 29.20
N LYS A 706 4.14 13.97 29.04
CA LYS A 706 4.24 15.10 29.98
C LYS A 706 3.80 14.71 31.38
N ARG A 707 2.69 13.99 31.51
CA ARG A 707 2.16 13.50 32.78
C ARG A 707 3.01 12.37 33.39
N MET A 708 3.79 11.66 32.56
CA MET A 708 4.82 10.73 32.99
C MET A 708 6.10 11.43 33.48
N GLY A 709 6.19 12.75 33.35
CA GLY A 709 7.31 13.59 33.80
C GLY A 709 8.31 13.97 32.69
N LEU A 710 8.02 13.66 31.43
CA LEU A 710 8.87 14.01 30.30
C LEU A 710 8.59 15.46 29.83
N LYS A 711 9.62 16.12 29.29
CA LYS A 711 9.54 17.53 28.90
C LYS A 711 9.35 17.71 27.38
N TRP A 712 8.42 16.97 26.79
CA TRP A 712 8.14 17.08 25.36
C TRP A 712 7.36 18.35 25.04
N GLN A 713 7.67 18.98 23.90
CA GLN A 713 7.09 20.27 23.49
C GLN A 713 6.86 20.33 21.97
N TYR A 714 6.43 19.23 21.36
CA TYR A 714 6.08 19.24 19.96
C TYR A 714 4.79 20.03 19.73
N THR A 715 4.76 20.77 18.64
CA THR A 715 3.60 21.60 18.23
C THR A 715 2.94 21.07 16.98
N HIS A 716 3.67 20.23 16.22
CA HIS A 716 3.21 19.66 14.97
C HIS A 716 3.99 18.32 14.70
N PRO A 717 3.43 17.34 13.96
CA PRO A 717 4.17 16.13 13.57
C PRO A 717 5.53 16.38 12.93
N ARG A 718 5.66 17.50 12.20
CA ARG A 718 6.94 17.96 11.62
C ARG A 718 8.06 18.08 12.66
N ASP A 719 7.75 18.50 13.88
CA ASP A 719 8.74 18.64 14.92
C ASP A 719 9.25 17.27 15.36
N VAL A 720 8.35 16.30 15.44
CA VAL A 720 8.66 14.90 15.71
C VAL A 720 9.49 14.29 14.57
N TYR A 721 9.08 14.55 13.33
CA TYR A 721 9.82 14.07 12.15
C TYR A 721 11.27 14.58 12.14
N ARG A 722 11.49 15.86 12.41
CA ARG A 722 12.84 16.45 12.47
C ARG A 722 13.72 15.80 13.55
N GLU A 723 13.15 15.52 14.73
CA GLU A 723 13.87 14.79 15.77
C GLU A 723 14.17 13.36 15.33
N MET A 724 13.19 12.64 14.79
CA MET A 724 13.35 11.29 14.27
C MET A 724 14.43 11.21 13.18
N ALA A 725 14.39 12.10 12.21
CA ALA A 725 15.37 12.17 11.12
C ALA A 725 16.78 12.45 11.63
N SER A 726 16.95 13.20 12.73
CA SER A 726 18.27 13.48 13.31
C SER A 726 18.98 12.24 13.89
N VAL A 727 18.24 11.17 14.16
CA VAL A 727 18.77 9.92 14.73
C VAL A 727 18.68 8.72 13.76
N MET A 728 18.11 8.92 12.57
CA MET A 728 17.90 7.89 11.55
C MET A 728 18.69 8.21 10.27
N PRO A 729 19.88 7.63 10.05
CA PRO A 729 20.65 7.81 8.81
C PRO A 729 19.88 7.47 7.53
N SER A 730 18.93 6.54 7.58
CA SER A 730 18.09 6.22 6.42
C SER A 730 17.22 7.38 5.95
N LEU A 731 16.97 8.39 6.78
CA LEU A 731 16.22 9.60 6.46
C LEU A 731 17.12 10.79 6.06
N ASP A 732 18.45 10.58 5.94
CA ASP A 732 19.33 11.62 5.45
C ASP A 732 18.86 12.16 4.08
N ASN A 733 18.89 13.49 3.93
CA ASN A 733 18.41 14.19 2.74
C ASN A 733 16.89 14.09 2.45
N ILE A 734 16.10 13.54 3.38
CA ILE A 734 14.64 13.45 3.27
C ILE A 734 14.00 14.34 4.34
N SER A 735 13.92 15.63 4.07
CA SER A 735 13.31 16.58 5.01
C SER A 735 11.78 16.60 4.90
N TRP A 736 11.10 17.07 5.94
CA TRP A 736 9.65 17.29 5.92
C TRP A 736 9.23 18.22 4.78
N GLU A 737 9.96 19.30 4.58
CA GLU A 737 9.72 20.31 3.54
C GLU A 737 9.85 19.70 2.14
N ARG A 738 10.81 18.80 1.94
CA ARG A 738 10.96 18.05 0.71
C ARG A 738 9.78 17.10 0.48
N LEU A 739 9.37 16.36 1.49
CA LEU A 739 8.21 15.47 1.40
C LEU A 739 6.92 16.25 1.14
N ASP A 740 6.78 17.44 1.71
CA ASP A 740 5.63 18.30 1.44
C ASP A 740 5.60 18.79 -0.02
N ALA A 741 6.74 19.08 -0.61
CA ALA A 741 6.85 19.48 -2.00
C ALA A 741 6.71 18.32 -3.00
N GLU A 742 7.40 17.21 -2.76
CA GLU A 742 7.50 16.06 -3.68
C GLU A 742 6.47 14.96 -3.41
N SER A 743 5.86 14.96 -2.22
CA SER A 743 4.91 13.95 -1.71
C SER A 743 5.52 12.56 -1.46
N SER A 744 6.67 12.22 -1.99
CA SER A 744 7.33 10.91 -1.82
C SER A 744 8.81 10.97 -2.17
N VAL A 745 9.66 10.39 -1.32
CA VAL A 745 11.10 10.23 -1.58
C VAL A 745 11.51 8.81 -1.17
N THR A 746 12.33 8.14 -2.00
CA THR A 746 12.83 6.79 -1.71
C THR A 746 14.14 6.86 -0.91
N TYR A 747 14.30 6.05 0.14
CA TYR A 747 15.58 5.90 0.83
C TYR A 747 16.35 4.64 0.37
N PRO A 748 17.70 4.63 0.48
CA PRO A 748 18.58 5.74 0.81
C PRO A 748 18.61 6.79 -0.29
N CYS A 749 19.00 8.04 0.09
CA CYS A 749 19.07 9.17 -0.81
C CYS A 749 20.36 9.96 -0.58
N ASP A 750 21.20 10.11 -1.61
CA ASP A 750 22.57 10.64 -1.47
C ASP A 750 22.60 12.17 -1.38
N GLY A 751 21.56 12.85 -1.87
CA GLY A 751 21.51 14.32 -1.86
C GLY A 751 20.09 14.89 -1.72
N PRO A 752 19.95 16.14 -1.27
CA PRO A 752 18.63 16.75 -1.02
C PRO A 752 17.81 16.97 -2.31
N ASP A 753 18.44 17.03 -3.47
CA ASP A 753 17.79 17.23 -4.78
C ASP A 753 17.89 15.97 -5.67
N GLU A 754 18.43 14.87 -5.15
CA GLU A 754 18.62 13.63 -5.89
C GLU A 754 17.48 12.65 -5.63
N ALA A 755 17.13 11.86 -6.65
CA ALA A 755 16.22 10.74 -6.47
C ALA A 755 16.89 9.67 -5.60
N GLY A 756 16.12 9.06 -4.69
CA GLY A 756 16.63 7.94 -3.90
C GLY A 756 16.87 6.68 -4.74
N HIS A 757 17.63 5.73 -4.20
CA HIS A 757 17.96 4.48 -4.85
C HIS A 757 16.80 3.49 -4.82
N GLU A 758 16.14 3.28 -5.95
CA GLU A 758 15.06 2.29 -6.05
C GLU A 758 15.57 0.85 -5.95
N ILE A 759 16.76 0.58 -6.51
CA ILE A 759 17.44 -0.72 -6.46
C ILE A 759 18.71 -0.57 -5.65
N VAL A 760 18.93 -1.44 -4.68
CA VAL A 760 20.09 -1.41 -3.76
C VAL A 760 20.89 -2.70 -3.82
N PHE A 761 22.11 -2.66 -3.31
CA PHE A 761 23.03 -3.79 -3.18
C PHE A 761 23.64 -4.31 -4.50
N GLY A 762 23.79 -3.41 -5.49
CA GLY A 762 24.53 -3.71 -6.73
C GLY A 762 26.04 -3.89 -6.52
N ASP A 763 26.61 -3.21 -5.51
CA ASP A 763 28.05 -3.18 -5.25
C ASP A 763 28.47 -3.89 -3.96
N GLY A 764 27.52 -4.54 -3.25
CA GLY A 764 27.74 -5.25 -1.99
C GLY A 764 26.59 -5.10 -1.01
N PHE A 765 26.74 -5.70 0.17
CA PHE A 765 25.69 -5.74 1.19
C PHE A 765 26.14 -5.02 2.48
N PRO A 766 25.23 -4.39 3.23
CA PRO A 766 25.56 -3.70 4.50
C PRO A 766 25.76 -4.70 5.65
N THR A 767 26.51 -5.76 5.43
CA THR A 767 26.96 -6.75 6.41
C THR A 767 28.39 -6.46 6.83
N ALA A 768 28.86 -7.02 7.93
CA ALA A 768 30.23 -6.83 8.41
C ALA A 768 31.30 -7.27 7.39
N SER A 769 31.01 -8.27 6.55
CA SER A 769 31.89 -8.74 5.48
C SER A 769 31.70 -8.02 4.14
N GLY A 770 30.66 -7.18 4.00
CA GLY A 770 30.23 -6.62 2.72
C GLY A 770 29.55 -7.64 1.79
N ARG A 771 29.27 -8.85 2.28
CA ARG A 771 28.75 -9.98 1.50
C ARG A 771 27.45 -10.52 2.10
N ALA A 772 26.60 -11.09 1.23
CA ALA A 772 25.44 -11.84 1.67
C ALA A 772 25.85 -13.16 2.35
N ARG A 773 25.23 -13.45 3.47
CA ARG A 773 25.47 -14.69 4.22
C ARG A 773 24.46 -15.76 3.83
N LEU A 774 24.96 -16.87 3.31
CA LEU A 774 24.16 -18.05 2.95
C LEU A 774 23.98 -18.94 4.19
N VAL A 775 22.77 -19.03 4.71
CA VAL A 775 22.43 -19.83 5.88
C VAL A 775 21.66 -21.08 5.43
N PRO A 776 22.24 -22.29 5.55
CA PRO A 776 21.55 -23.53 5.23
C PRO A 776 20.39 -23.78 6.20
N THR A 777 19.33 -24.35 5.70
CA THR A 777 18.13 -24.72 6.48
C THR A 777 17.91 -26.23 6.49
N GLU A 778 17.23 -26.72 7.53
CA GLU A 778 16.87 -28.13 7.67
C GLU A 778 15.38 -28.30 7.39
N VAL A 779 15.02 -29.43 6.76
CA VAL A 779 13.63 -29.81 6.55
C VAL A 779 13.11 -30.39 7.86
N LEU A 780 12.25 -29.65 8.52
CA LEU A 780 11.58 -30.06 9.76
C LEU A 780 10.13 -30.48 9.48
N PRO A 781 9.48 -31.23 10.37
CA PRO A 781 8.08 -31.55 10.22
C PRO A 781 7.22 -30.28 10.12
N PRO A 782 6.09 -30.32 9.40
CA PRO A 782 5.10 -29.24 9.43
C PRO A 782 4.60 -28.97 10.86
N ASP A 783 4.13 -27.76 11.08
CA ASP A 783 3.56 -27.31 12.35
C ASP A 783 2.32 -28.11 12.73
#